data_829fbd62e363b4e96497a6166d83eda3
#
_entry.id   829fbd62e363b4e96497a6166d83eda3
#
_cell.length_a   1.000
_cell.length_b   1.000
_cell.length_c   1.000
_cell.angle_alpha   90.00
_cell.angle_beta   90.00
_cell.angle_gamma   90.00
#
_symmetry.space_group_name_H-M   'P 1'
#
loop_
_entity.id
_entity.type
_entity.pdbx_description
1 polymer ?
#
loop_
_entity_poly.entity_id
_entity_poly.type
_entity_poly.pdbx_seq_one_letter_code
_entity_poly.pdbx_strand_id
1 'polypeptide(L)'
;MPIRALLAGLAVLALALSGLVALAPSASAAPVPDASASPTAVARYGTSTVTLRLDGESSTQSTPTDLVLVLDESGSIDATEWGQLKDFAKSVVNGVAAHGLFTNGGRVGVVGFADGVTPPVSALSGDKDAVLNAIDTNPKQNTGTCIACGLAEANAVMGADNPARNQLVIVITDGEATSGNTAAEAAALQAKATVFAVGVGGGVQQATLEVIASGPGSDNTFSAGDFGNLDTLLKAIVEAVVVPGATHPSIAVTLDAPWELVAGTVTANLAGSAVNNVTADGFTWSRADLGDENLEITYQVKHRGAPCGPLDVNKSVVYHDDQNASVTFPKVVVTVNCLPPVADAGPDKTVDEGSPVTLDGSASHDPDGTVVSYAWSGADAGIGSLANAGAAVATYNGLDDGGDAVTLTVTDDNGLTDDDSTTVTVKNVAPDLTLTNCPVDPYAVGTDISFAGTFTDPGTLDTHTMSVTWGDGTTTDVPGVNSPVGGTHQYAAAGIYDIAVTVTDDDGGSDTQHCGFVVVYDPNGGFVTGGGWINSPAGAYPADPGATGRANFGFVSKYKKGATVPTGSTEFQFKAGSLNFHSADHQWLVVAGDKAIFKGTGTVNGAAGYSFMLTATDGSPDTFRMRVWKTVDDTLVYDNQIGSAPDADPTTAIEGGSIKIHKG
;
A
#
# COMPACT_ATOMS: atom_id res chain seq x y z
N MET A 1 38.01 12.37 -17.88
CA MET A 1 39.10 11.91 -18.76
C MET A 1 38.72 10.55 -19.34
N PRO A 2 38.77 10.41 -20.68
CA PRO A 2 38.25 9.28 -21.43
C PRO A 2 39.35 8.34 -21.92
N ILE A 3 39.00 7.06 -22.20
CA ILE A 3 39.73 6.17 -23.14
C ILE A 3 38.64 5.24 -23.73
N ARG A 4 38.14 5.44 -24.92
CA ARG A 4 38.50 5.08 -26.31
C ARG A 4 38.87 3.61 -26.49
N ALA A 5 37.94 2.89 -27.08
CA ALA A 5 37.88 2.13 -28.34
C ALA A 5 39.11 1.30 -28.74
N LEU A 6 38.85 0.05 -29.15
CA LEU A 6 39.51 -0.58 -30.27
C LEU A 6 38.61 -1.60 -30.98
N LEU A 7 38.38 -1.36 -32.27
CA LEU A 7 37.89 -2.29 -33.30
C LEU A 7 39.04 -3.14 -33.84
N ALA A 8 38.80 -4.38 -34.19
CA ALA A 8 39.38 -5.15 -35.31
C ALA A 8 38.74 -6.55 -35.26
N GLY A 9 38.06 -7.14 -36.22
CA GLY A 9 38.30 -7.22 -37.64
C GLY A 9 39.12 -8.48 -38.00
N LEU A 10 38.42 -9.54 -38.54
CA LEU A 10 39.02 -10.54 -39.47
C LEU A 10 37.89 -11.49 -39.91
N ALA A 11 37.43 -11.41 -41.13
CA ALA A 11 38.03 -11.97 -42.36
C ALA A 11 37.64 -13.45 -42.61
N VAL A 12 36.84 -13.58 -43.60
CA VAL A 12 36.37 -14.73 -44.41
C VAL A 12 37.46 -15.74 -44.69
N LEU A 13 37.12 -17.02 -44.55
CA LEU A 13 37.78 -18.08 -45.32
C LEU A 13 36.73 -19.04 -45.87
N ALA A 14 36.48 -18.95 -47.18
CA ALA A 14 35.70 -19.89 -47.96
C ALA A 14 36.54 -21.16 -48.22
N LEU A 15 36.04 -22.31 -47.83
CA LEU A 15 36.56 -23.59 -48.39
C LEU A 15 35.38 -24.32 -49.02
N ALA A 16 35.44 -24.40 -50.36
CA ALA A 16 34.60 -25.29 -51.14
C ALA A 16 35.01 -26.74 -50.92
N LEU A 17 34.10 -27.55 -50.40
CA LEU A 17 34.16 -29.00 -50.52
C LEU A 17 32.86 -29.49 -51.20
N SER A 18 33.01 -29.90 -52.45
CA SER A 18 32.02 -30.65 -53.20
C SER A 18 31.84 -32.04 -52.55
N GLY A 19 30.76 -32.18 -51.83
CA GLY A 19 30.29 -33.45 -51.28
C GLY A 19 28.81 -33.57 -51.57
N LEU A 20 28.45 -34.66 -52.21
CA LEU A 20 27.11 -35.12 -52.52
C LEU A 20 26.22 -35.00 -51.26
N VAL A 21 25.39 -33.97 -51.18
CA VAL A 21 24.33 -33.90 -50.17
C VAL A 21 23.13 -34.65 -50.78
N ALA A 22 22.85 -35.79 -50.24
CA ALA A 22 21.55 -36.41 -50.40
C ALA A 22 20.52 -35.36 -49.92
N LEU A 23 19.62 -34.99 -50.82
CA LEU A 23 18.45 -34.14 -50.50
C LEU A 23 17.65 -34.92 -49.44
N ALA A 24 17.79 -34.55 -48.19
CA ALA A 24 16.80 -34.86 -47.18
C ALA A 24 15.45 -34.30 -47.67
N PRO A 25 14.33 -35.01 -47.49
CA PRO A 25 13.02 -34.44 -47.83
C PRO A 25 12.88 -33.11 -47.11
N SER A 26 12.50 -32.09 -47.89
CA SER A 26 12.20 -30.76 -47.34
C SER A 26 11.15 -30.95 -46.25
N ALA A 27 11.58 -30.70 -44.99
CA ALA A 27 10.64 -30.61 -43.89
C ALA A 27 9.56 -29.58 -44.28
N SER A 28 8.29 -29.94 -44.15
CA SER A 28 7.18 -29.01 -44.20
C SER A 28 7.56 -27.81 -43.30
N ALA A 29 7.40 -26.60 -43.83
CA ALA A 29 7.61 -25.44 -42.98
C ALA A 29 6.64 -25.56 -41.80
N ALA A 30 7.15 -25.47 -40.59
CA ALA A 30 6.29 -25.55 -39.43
C ALA A 30 5.36 -24.32 -39.38
N PRO A 31 4.10 -24.48 -39.00
CA PRO A 31 3.17 -23.35 -38.92
C PRO A 31 3.74 -22.27 -38.00
N VAL A 32 3.56 -21.02 -38.38
CA VAL A 32 4.08 -19.85 -37.63
C VAL A 32 3.08 -19.49 -36.53
N PRO A 33 3.44 -19.72 -35.24
CA PRO A 33 2.57 -19.39 -34.13
C PRO A 33 2.74 -17.94 -33.72
N ASP A 34 1.66 -17.25 -33.41
CA ASP A 34 1.62 -15.93 -32.77
C ASP A 34 0.76 -15.96 -31.52
N ALA A 35 1.11 -15.13 -30.54
CA ALA A 35 0.34 -15.02 -29.31
C ALA A 35 0.36 -13.57 -28.80
N SER A 36 -0.80 -13.08 -28.39
CA SER A 36 -0.97 -11.72 -27.88
C SER A 36 -1.95 -11.66 -26.72
N ALA A 37 -1.94 -10.56 -25.97
CA ALA A 37 -2.92 -10.29 -24.93
C ALA A 37 -3.53 -8.90 -25.07
N SER A 38 -4.78 -8.75 -24.65
CA SER A 38 -5.49 -7.48 -24.59
C SER A 38 -6.48 -7.45 -23.42
N PRO A 39 -6.35 -6.48 -22.50
CA PRO A 39 -5.28 -5.48 -22.41
C PRO A 39 -3.93 -6.09 -22.03
N THR A 40 -2.84 -5.41 -22.37
CA THR A 40 -1.46 -5.80 -21.99
C THR A 40 -1.07 -5.37 -20.57
N ALA A 41 -1.94 -4.60 -19.91
CA ALA A 41 -1.80 -4.21 -18.51
C ALA A 41 -3.15 -4.34 -17.81
N VAL A 42 -3.16 -4.88 -16.61
CA VAL A 42 -4.36 -5.08 -15.79
C VAL A 42 -4.08 -4.66 -14.34
N ALA A 43 -5.13 -4.31 -13.60
CA ALA A 43 -5.03 -4.18 -12.15
C ALA A 43 -4.86 -5.56 -11.49
N ARG A 44 -4.47 -5.58 -10.24
CA ARG A 44 -4.46 -6.78 -9.39
C ARG A 44 -5.86 -7.46 -9.46
N TYR A 45 -5.89 -8.78 -9.58
CA TYR A 45 -7.09 -9.59 -9.84
C TYR A 45 -7.81 -9.27 -11.18
N GLY A 46 -7.21 -8.45 -12.04
CA GLY A 46 -7.76 -8.11 -13.33
C GLY A 46 -7.69 -9.25 -14.34
N THR A 47 -8.40 -9.08 -15.43
CA THR A 47 -8.48 -10.07 -16.52
C THR A 47 -7.88 -9.55 -17.80
N SER A 48 -7.24 -10.43 -18.56
CA SER A 48 -6.77 -10.17 -19.93
C SER A 48 -7.24 -11.28 -20.86
N THR A 49 -7.54 -10.94 -22.11
CA THR A 49 -7.86 -11.92 -23.15
C THR A 49 -6.59 -12.27 -23.91
N VAL A 50 -6.25 -13.52 -23.95
CA VAL A 50 -5.15 -14.06 -24.73
C VAL A 50 -5.70 -14.58 -26.06
N THR A 51 -5.01 -14.25 -27.13
CA THR A 51 -5.29 -14.73 -28.48
C THR A 51 -4.07 -15.50 -28.98
N LEU A 52 -4.28 -16.76 -29.32
CA LEU A 52 -3.30 -17.60 -30.02
C LEU A 52 -3.70 -17.67 -31.48
N ARG A 53 -2.76 -17.46 -32.37
CA ARG A 53 -2.95 -17.58 -33.81
C ARG A 53 -1.95 -18.59 -34.37
N LEU A 54 -2.45 -19.41 -35.24
CA LEU A 54 -1.65 -20.35 -35.99
C LEU A 54 -2.07 -20.21 -37.46
N ASP A 55 -1.18 -19.68 -38.27
CA ASP A 55 -1.42 -19.62 -39.71
C ASP A 55 -1.25 -21.03 -40.25
N GLY A 56 -2.34 -21.61 -40.78
CA GLY A 56 -2.31 -22.88 -41.49
C GLY A 56 -1.45 -22.71 -42.72
N GLU A 57 -0.37 -23.44 -42.81
CA GLU A 57 0.31 -23.58 -44.10
C GLU A 57 -0.36 -24.73 -44.88
N SER A 58 -0.73 -24.46 -46.11
CA SER A 58 -1.07 -25.54 -47.03
C SER A 58 0.12 -26.48 -47.11
N SER A 59 -0.01 -27.69 -46.54
CA SER A 59 1.03 -28.68 -46.71
C SER A 59 1.20 -28.95 -48.19
N THR A 60 2.41 -28.79 -48.65
CA THR A 60 2.80 -29.41 -49.88
C THR A 60 2.55 -30.90 -49.69
N GLN A 61 1.57 -31.45 -50.42
CA GLN A 61 1.23 -32.86 -50.36
C GLN A 61 2.50 -33.72 -50.42
N SER A 62 2.79 -34.40 -49.36
CA SER A 62 3.97 -35.33 -49.32
C SER A 62 3.76 -36.53 -50.23
N THR A 63 2.50 -36.90 -50.52
CA THR A 63 2.12 -37.99 -51.39
C THR A 63 1.59 -37.44 -52.72
N PRO A 64 2.24 -37.74 -53.85
CA PRO A 64 1.77 -37.31 -55.15
C PRO A 64 0.33 -37.76 -55.41
N THR A 65 -0.51 -36.86 -55.93
CA THR A 65 -1.93 -37.14 -56.20
C THR A 65 -2.20 -37.24 -57.68
N ASP A 66 -2.93 -38.25 -58.06
CA ASP A 66 -3.51 -38.39 -59.40
C ASP A 66 -5.00 -38.04 -59.35
N LEU A 67 -5.42 -37.01 -60.08
CA LEU A 67 -6.78 -36.56 -60.13
C LEU A 67 -7.35 -36.77 -61.54
N VAL A 68 -8.54 -37.37 -61.63
CA VAL A 68 -9.27 -37.46 -62.93
C VAL A 68 -10.57 -36.65 -62.83
N LEU A 69 -10.73 -35.68 -63.71
CA LEU A 69 -11.96 -34.94 -63.89
C LEU A 69 -12.83 -35.63 -64.95
N VAL A 70 -14.07 -35.98 -64.58
CA VAL A 70 -15.04 -36.65 -65.45
C VAL A 70 -16.20 -35.70 -65.69
N LEU A 71 -16.30 -35.20 -66.92
CA LEU A 71 -17.20 -34.13 -67.32
C LEU A 71 -18.33 -34.68 -68.19
N ASP A 72 -19.57 -34.39 -67.81
CA ASP A 72 -20.75 -34.75 -68.57
C ASP A 72 -20.92 -33.80 -69.76
N GLU A 73 -20.95 -34.40 -70.95
CA GLU A 73 -21.09 -33.69 -72.27
C GLU A 73 -22.46 -33.96 -72.93
N SER A 74 -23.38 -34.54 -72.19
CA SER A 74 -24.66 -35.02 -72.67
C SER A 74 -25.57 -33.90 -73.19
N GLY A 75 -26.66 -34.28 -73.92
CA GLY A 75 -27.56 -33.34 -74.53
C GLY A 75 -28.39 -32.50 -73.56
N SER A 76 -28.48 -32.85 -72.29
CA SER A 76 -29.15 -32.09 -71.26
C SER A 76 -28.42 -30.78 -70.90
N ILE A 77 -27.10 -30.71 -71.06
CA ILE A 77 -26.26 -29.53 -70.83
C ILE A 77 -26.30 -28.64 -72.08
N ASP A 78 -26.65 -27.38 -71.98
CA ASP A 78 -26.60 -26.47 -73.12
C ASP A 78 -25.18 -25.92 -73.39
N ALA A 79 -25.01 -25.11 -74.46
CA ALA A 79 -23.68 -24.59 -74.83
C ALA A 79 -23.12 -23.60 -73.77
N THR A 80 -24.00 -22.87 -73.07
CA THR A 80 -23.62 -21.92 -72.01
C THR A 80 -23.19 -22.69 -70.75
N GLU A 81 -23.98 -23.68 -70.35
CA GLU A 81 -23.72 -24.57 -69.19
C GLU A 81 -22.43 -25.38 -69.38
N TRP A 82 -22.19 -25.83 -70.66
CA TRP A 82 -20.93 -26.46 -71.01
C TRP A 82 -19.70 -25.55 -70.79
N GLY A 83 -19.88 -24.26 -71.16
CA GLY A 83 -18.86 -23.25 -70.89
C GLY A 83 -18.60 -23.09 -69.39
N GLN A 84 -19.65 -23.01 -68.61
CA GLN A 84 -19.56 -22.90 -67.12
C GLN A 84 -18.93 -24.14 -66.48
N LEU A 85 -19.28 -25.33 -66.95
CA LEU A 85 -18.67 -26.59 -66.47
C LEU A 85 -17.17 -26.63 -66.75
N LYS A 86 -16.74 -26.21 -67.97
CA LYS A 86 -15.31 -26.13 -68.28
C LYS A 86 -14.58 -25.09 -67.42
N ASP A 87 -15.20 -23.91 -67.19
CA ASP A 87 -14.61 -22.87 -66.33
C ASP A 87 -14.48 -23.37 -64.87
N PHE A 88 -15.47 -24.10 -64.38
CA PHE A 88 -15.39 -24.72 -63.05
C PHE A 88 -14.29 -25.80 -63.02
N ALA A 89 -14.21 -26.68 -64.01
CA ALA A 89 -13.14 -27.70 -64.09
C ALA A 89 -11.73 -27.04 -64.08
N LYS A 90 -11.57 -25.91 -64.81
CA LYS A 90 -10.32 -25.13 -64.79
C LYS A 90 -10.07 -24.50 -63.40
N SER A 91 -11.13 -24.03 -62.75
CA SER A 91 -11.03 -23.48 -61.39
C SER A 91 -10.60 -24.54 -60.40
N VAL A 92 -11.10 -25.79 -60.50
CA VAL A 92 -10.62 -26.92 -59.68
C VAL A 92 -9.14 -27.19 -59.92
N VAL A 93 -8.71 -27.26 -61.20
CA VAL A 93 -7.28 -27.47 -61.54
C VAL A 93 -6.40 -26.35 -61.02
N ASN A 94 -6.83 -25.11 -61.12
CA ASN A 94 -6.11 -23.97 -60.58
C ASN A 94 -6.08 -23.98 -59.05
N GLY A 95 -7.18 -24.36 -58.42
CA GLY A 95 -7.27 -24.51 -56.97
C GLY A 95 -6.28 -25.53 -56.43
N VAL A 96 -6.31 -26.75 -56.93
CA VAL A 96 -5.37 -27.82 -56.53
C VAL A 96 -3.91 -27.49 -56.91
N ALA A 97 -3.69 -26.75 -57.98
CA ALA A 97 -2.36 -26.26 -58.36
C ALA A 97 -1.82 -25.22 -57.38
N ALA A 98 -2.67 -24.33 -56.87
CA ALA A 98 -2.31 -23.36 -55.84
C ALA A 98 -1.86 -24.04 -54.54
N HIS A 99 -2.39 -25.23 -54.28
CA HIS A 99 -1.97 -26.11 -53.14
C HIS A 99 -0.85 -27.08 -53.51
N GLY A 100 -0.08 -26.83 -54.58
CA GLY A 100 1.15 -27.52 -54.87
C GLY A 100 0.99 -28.89 -55.55
N LEU A 101 -0.21 -29.26 -56.06
CA LEU A 101 -0.43 -30.60 -56.68
C LEU A 101 0.63 -30.93 -57.75
N PHE A 102 0.86 -30.02 -58.69
CA PHE A 102 1.81 -30.28 -59.77
C PHE A 102 3.27 -30.21 -59.36
N THR A 103 3.60 -29.35 -58.40
CA THR A 103 4.98 -29.21 -57.86
C THR A 103 5.41 -30.43 -57.04
N ASN A 104 4.43 -31.16 -56.52
CA ASN A 104 4.65 -32.36 -55.71
C ASN A 104 4.54 -33.67 -56.56
N GLY A 105 4.62 -33.57 -57.87
CA GLY A 105 4.57 -34.71 -58.75
C GLY A 105 3.16 -35.27 -58.98
N GLY A 106 2.13 -34.50 -58.63
CA GLY A 106 0.73 -34.80 -58.94
C GLY A 106 0.43 -34.69 -60.44
N ARG A 107 -0.63 -35.35 -60.86
CA ARG A 107 -1.06 -35.39 -62.27
C ARG A 107 -2.56 -35.27 -62.37
N VAL A 108 -3.04 -34.64 -63.41
CA VAL A 108 -4.49 -34.50 -63.70
C VAL A 108 -4.81 -35.10 -65.06
N GLY A 109 -5.89 -35.87 -65.14
CA GLY A 109 -6.48 -36.39 -66.37
C GLY A 109 -7.90 -35.81 -66.58
N VAL A 110 -8.36 -35.76 -67.80
CA VAL A 110 -9.70 -35.27 -68.15
C VAL A 110 -10.42 -36.26 -69.05
N VAL A 111 -11.63 -36.62 -68.66
CA VAL A 111 -12.53 -37.52 -69.39
C VAL A 111 -13.83 -36.80 -69.66
N GLY A 112 -14.24 -36.74 -70.92
CA GLY A 112 -15.60 -36.29 -71.35
C GLY A 112 -16.45 -37.52 -71.65
N PHE A 113 -17.73 -37.46 -71.33
CA PHE A 113 -18.67 -38.53 -71.64
C PHE A 113 -20.06 -38.02 -72.01
N ALA A 114 -20.71 -38.79 -72.92
CA ALA A 114 -22.12 -38.66 -73.29
C ALA A 114 -22.71 -40.08 -73.46
N ASP A 115 -23.22 -40.51 -74.64
CA ASP A 115 -23.58 -41.93 -74.91
C ASP A 115 -22.39 -42.88 -74.88
N GLY A 116 -21.18 -42.34 -74.86
CA GLY A 116 -19.91 -43.03 -74.81
C GLY A 116 -18.80 -42.04 -74.38
N VAL A 117 -17.56 -42.47 -74.41
CA VAL A 117 -16.41 -41.63 -74.16
C VAL A 117 -16.03 -40.85 -75.40
N THR A 118 -15.72 -39.59 -75.22
CA THR A 118 -15.39 -38.66 -76.33
C THR A 118 -13.86 -38.43 -76.35
N PRO A 119 -13.20 -38.72 -77.50
CA PRO A 119 -11.80 -38.32 -77.64
C PRO A 119 -11.70 -36.80 -77.94
N PRO A 120 -10.67 -36.12 -77.47
CA PRO A 120 -9.48 -36.65 -76.82
C PRO A 120 -9.65 -36.82 -75.34
N VAL A 121 -9.39 -38.03 -74.85
CA VAL A 121 -9.20 -38.28 -73.41
C VAL A 121 -7.77 -37.86 -73.04
N SER A 122 -7.66 -37.01 -72.04
CA SER A 122 -6.35 -36.64 -71.54
C SER A 122 -5.86 -37.66 -70.52
N ALA A 123 -4.75 -38.32 -70.83
CA ALA A 123 -4.03 -39.12 -69.86
C ALA A 123 -3.56 -38.22 -68.68
N LEU A 124 -3.24 -38.86 -67.53
CA LEU A 124 -2.67 -38.16 -66.39
C LEU A 124 -1.42 -37.36 -66.77
N SER A 125 -1.49 -36.05 -66.67
CA SER A 125 -0.42 -35.11 -66.98
C SER A 125 0.04 -34.33 -65.76
N GLY A 126 1.35 -34.20 -65.57
CA GLY A 126 1.98 -33.29 -64.59
C GLY A 126 2.15 -31.85 -65.10
N ASP A 127 1.71 -31.59 -66.34
CA ASP A 127 1.77 -30.26 -66.93
C ASP A 127 0.39 -29.59 -66.84
N LYS A 128 0.29 -28.55 -66.01
CA LYS A 128 -0.94 -27.81 -65.76
C LYS A 128 -1.53 -27.22 -67.02
N ASP A 129 -0.68 -26.62 -67.86
CA ASP A 129 -1.15 -25.95 -69.07
C ASP A 129 -1.71 -26.95 -70.10
N ALA A 130 -1.09 -28.13 -70.20
CA ALA A 130 -1.60 -29.24 -71.00
C ALA A 130 -2.99 -29.70 -70.50
N VAL A 131 -3.21 -29.78 -69.19
CA VAL A 131 -4.49 -30.15 -68.58
C VAL A 131 -5.56 -29.09 -68.86
N LEU A 132 -5.23 -27.80 -68.65
CA LEU A 132 -6.16 -26.69 -68.95
C LEU A 132 -6.56 -26.65 -70.42
N ASN A 133 -5.62 -26.90 -71.33
CA ASN A 133 -5.88 -27.02 -72.75
C ASN A 133 -6.77 -28.22 -73.10
N ALA A 134 -6.58 -29.38 -72.41
CA ALA A 134 -7.44 -30.54 -72.59
C ALA A 134 -8.89 -30.24 -72.19
N ILE A 135 -9.13 -29.46 -71.12
CA ILE A 135 -10.47 -29.00 -70.71
C ILE A 135 -11.07 -28.07 -71.80
N ASP A 136 -10.28 -27.10 -72.27
CA ASP A 136 -10.76 -26.11 -73.25
C ASP A 136 -11.10 -26.75 -74.61
N THR A 137 -10.33 -27.72 -75.03
CA THR A 137 -10.50 -28.39 -76.33
C THR A 137 -11.48 -29.55 -76.29
N ASN A 138 -11.98 -29.92 -75.14
CA ASN A 138 -12.93 -31.01 -74.97
C ASN A 138 -14.26 -30.66 -75.65
N PRO A 139 -14.70 -31.43 -76.66
CA PRO A 139 -15.90 -31.06 -77.47
C PRO A 139 -17.19 -31.44 -76.75
N LYS A 140 -18.23 -30.64 -76.94
CA LYS A 140 -19.57 -30.99 -76.47
C LYS A 140 -20.23 -32.00 -77.35
N GLN A 141 -20.82 -33.05 -76.77
CA GLN A 141 -21.69 -33.99 -77.43
C GLN A 141 -23.15 -33.68 -77.12
N ASN A 142 -24.06 -34.00 -78.04
CA ASN A 142 -25.49 -33.79 -77.85
C ASN A 142 -26.26 -35.14 -77.86
N THR A 143 -25.76 -36.09 -77.15
CA THR A 143 -26.30 -37.45 -77.05
C THR A 143 -26.74 -37.81 -75.65
N GLY A 144 -27.06 -39.03 -75.34
CA GLY A 144 -27.50 -39.48 -74.03
C GLY A 144 -26.40 -39.42 -72.95
N THR A 145 -26.72 -39.85 -71.74
CA THR A 145 -25.86 -39.76 -70.56
C THR A 145 -25.42 -41.16 -70.12
N CYS A 146 -24.20 -41.60 -70.48
CA CYS A 146 -23.60 -42.86 -70.01
C CYS A 146 -22.59 -42.60 -68.90
N ILE A 147 -23.06 -42.37 -67.68
CA ILE A 147 -22.19 -42.16 -66.52
C ILE A 147 -21.23 -43.36 -66.34
N ALA A 148 -21.73 -44.57 -66.54
CA ALA A 148 -20.91 -45.80 -66.52
C ALA A 148 -19.74 -45.74 -67.53
N CYS A 149 -19.93 -45.16 -68.71
CA CYS A 149 -18.86 -45.00 -69.69
C CYS A 149 -17.77 -44.04 -69.20
N GLY A 150 -18.17 -42.91 -68.61
CA GLY A 150 -17.26 -41.94 -68.00
C GLY A 150 -16.44 -42.54 -66.84
N LEU A 151 -17.09 -43.31 -65.97
CA LEU A 151 -16.44 -44.00 -64.87
C LEU A 151 -15.48 -45.07 -65.35
N ALA A 152 -15.85 -45.88 -66.35
CA ALA A 152 -14.98 -46.91 -66.93
C ALA A 152 -13.72 -46.30 -67.56
N GLU A 153 -13.86 -45.15 -68.28
CA GLU A 153 -12.71 -44.45 -68.84
C GLU A 153 -11.84 -43.79 -67.76
N ALA A 154 -12.45 -43.17 -66.74
CA ALA A 154 -11.71 -42.64 -65.61
C ALA A 154 -10.90 -43.74 -64.91
N ASN A 155 -11.49 -44.94 -64.81
CA ASN A 155 -10.81 -46.14 -64.28
C ASN A 155 -9.62 -46.55 -65.15
N ALA A 156 -9.74 -46.41 -66.47
CA ALA A 156 -8.66 -46.71 -67.44
C ALA A 156 -7.55 -45.64 -67.38
N VAL A 157 -7.91 -44.34 -67.32
CA VAL A 157 -6.99 -43.20 -67.20
C VAL A 157 -6.22 -43.25 -65.88
N MET A 158 -6.91 -43.60 -64.78
CA MET A 158 -6.30 -43.72 -63.47
C MET A 158 -5.27 -44.85 -63.43
N GLY A 159 -5.52 -45.96 -64.18
CA GLY A 159 -4.64 -47.10 -64.24
C GLY A 159 -4.79 -48.07 -63.03
N ALA A 160 -3.72 -48.74 -62.67
CA ALA A 160 -3.72 -49.65 -61.54
C ALA A 160 -3.74 -48.88 -60.19
N ASP A 161 -4.26 -49.54 -59.15
CA ASP A 161 -4.11 -49.04 -57.77
C ASP A 161 -2.63 -48.82 -57.48
N ASN A 162 -2.33 -47.64 -56.93
CA ASN A 162 -0.97 -47.24 -56.58
C ASN A 162 -0.91 -46.67 -55.16
N PRO A 163 -0.55 -47.45 -54.15
CA PRO A 163 -0.51 -47.03 -52.75
C PRO A 163 0.55 -45.95 -52.45
N ALA A 164 1.45 -45.65 -53.41
CA ALA A 164 2.40 -44.54 -53.31
C ALA A 164 1.83 -43.20 -53.81
N ARG A 165 0.56 -43.17 -54.25
CA ARG A 165 -0.12 -41.98 -54.78
C ARG A 165 -1.55 -41.93 -54.27
N ASN A 166 -2.03 -40.74 -53.98
CA ASN A 166 -3.47 -40.52 -53.77
C ASN A 166 -4.17 -40.57 -55.14
N GLN A 167 -5.19 -41.39 -55.26
CA GLN A 167 -5.95 -41.54 -56.50
C GLN A 167 -7.36 -40.98 -56.26
N LEU A 168 -7.70 -39.91 -56.98
CA LEU A 168 -8.93 -39.11 -56.78
C LEU A 168 -9.67 -38.96 -58.10
N VAL A 169 -10.99 -39.00 -58.06
CA VAL A 169 -11.85 -38.76 -59.23
C VAL A 169 -12.96 -37.78 -58.84
N ILE A 170 -13.20 -36.77 -59.68
CA ILE A 170 -14.34 -35.90 -59.57
C ILE A 170 -15.26 -36.10 -60.78
N VAL A 171 -16.46 -36.58 -60.52
CA VAL A 171 -17.49 -36.78 -61.55
C VAL A 171 -18.48 -35.60 -61.47
N ILE A 172 -18.74 -34.92 -62.60
CA ILE A 172 -19.67 -33.81 -62.67
C ILE A 172 -20.74 -34.15 -63.71
N THR A 173 -22.02 -34.18 -63.31
CA THR A 173 -23.17 -34.53 -64.18
C THR A 173 -24.44 -33.77 -63.80
N ASP A 174 -25.32 -33.51 -64.76
CA ASP A 174 -26.62 -32.86 -64.60
C ASP A 174 -27.81 -33.82 -64.74
N GLY A 175 -27.55 -35.11 -65.03
CA GLY A 175 -28.58 -36.07 -65.38
C GLY A 175 -28.45 -37.45 -64.77
N GLU A 176 -29.52 -38.22 -64.96
CA GLU A 176 -29.57 -39.63 -64.67
C GLU A 176 -28.89 -40.43 -65.78
N ALA A 177 -28.28 -41.56 -65.42
CA ALA A 177 -27.71 -42.47 -66.41
C ALA A 177 -28.77 -43.05 -67.36
N THR A 178 -28.59 -42.87 -68.63
CA THR A 178 -29.48 -43.39 -69.67
C THR A 178 -29.05 -44.77 -70.17
N SER A 179 -27.79 -45.17 -69.87
CA SER A 179 -27.23 -46.43 -70.27
C SER A 179 -26.09 -46.88 -69.38
N GLY A 180 -25.75 -48.16 -69.41
CA GLY A 180 -24.64 -48.74 -68.68
C GLY A 180 -25.00 -49.13 -67.23
N ASN A 181 -24.07 -49.76 -66.53
CA ASN A 181 -24.21 -50.13 -65.11
C ASN A 181 -23.34 -49.23 -64.23
N THR A 182 -23.87 -48.07 -63.89
CA THR A 182 -23.18 -47.05 -63.09
C THR A 182 -22.65 -47.61 -61.76
N ALA A 183 -23.40 -48.46 -61.08
CA ALA A 183 -23.00 -49.01 -59.80
C ALA A 183 -21.78 -49.95 -59.89
N ALA A 184 -21.72 -50.74 -61.00
CA ALA A 184 -20.57 -51.66 -61.18
C ALA A 184 -19.29 -50.89 -61.52
N GLU A 185 -19.35 -49.90 -62.37
CA GLU A 185 -18.19 -49.09 -62.74
C GLU A 185 -17.75 -48.15 -61.61
N ALA A 186 -18.70 -47.62 -60.85
CA ALA A 186 -18.39 -46.88 -59.64
C ALA A 186 -17.64 -47.73 -58.60
N ALA A 187 -18.14 -48.96 -58.33
CA ALA A 187 -17.50 -49.88 -57.39
C ALA A 187 -16.08 -50.29 -57.87
N ALA A 188 -15.87 -50.47 -59.15
CA ALA A 188 -14.55 -50.78 -59.70
C ALA A 188 -13.55 -49.63 -59.57
N LEU A 189 -14.02 -48.38 -59.66
CA LEU A 189 -13.22 -47.17 -59.48
C LEU A 189 -12.98 -46.88 -58.02
N GLN A 190 -14.00 -47.01 -57.15
CA GLN A 190 -13.93 -46.83 -55.71
C GLN A 190 -12.97 -47.82 -55.02
N ALA A 191 -12.73 -48.98 -55.64
CA ALA A 191 -11.77 -49.97 -55.12
C ALA A 191 -10.31 -49.47 -55.10
N LYS A 192 -9.98 -48.39 -55.84
CA LYS A 192 -8.60 -47.86 -55.99
C LYS A 192 -8.50 -46.33 -55.88
N ALA A 193 -9.62 -45.61 -55.97
CA ALA A 193 -9.64 -44.17 -55.93
C ALA A 193 -10.76 -43.66 -55.04
N THR A 194 -10.56 -42.51 -54.39
CA THR A 194 -11.65 -41.76 -53.77
C THR A 194 -12.42 -41.01 -54.85
N VAL A 195 -13.71 -41.27 -54.97
CA VAL A 195 -14.58 -40.71 -55.98
C VAL A 195 -15.50 -39.64 -55.35
N PHE A 196 -15.44 -38.44 -55.85
CA PHE A 196 -16.34 -37.33 -55.51
C PHE A 196 -17.38 -37.20 -56.62
N ALA A 197 -18.65 -37.03 -56.28
CA ALA A 197 -19.74 -36.83 -57.21
C ALA A 197 -20.38 -35.44 -57.06
N VAL A 198 -20.42 -34.68 -58.13
CA VAL A 198 -21.00 -33.33 -58.19
C VAL A 198 -22.23 -33.38 -59.10
N GLY A 199 -23.40 -33.18 -58.49
CA GLY A 199 -24.67 -33.07 -59.19
C GLY A 199 -25.03 -31.60 -59.48
N VAL A 200 -25.48 -31.28 -60.71
CA VAL A 200 -25.85 -29.94 -61.09
C VAL A 200 -27.32 -29.91 -61.51
N GLY A 201 -28.09 -28.96 -60.96
CA GLY A 201 -29.51 -28.83 -61.22
C GLY A 201 -30.38 -29.91 -60.57
N GLY A 202 -31.67 -29.94 -60.95
CA GLY A 202 -32.64 -30.90 -60.36
C GLY A 202 -32.77 -32.20 -61.10
N GLY A 203 -31.93 -32.49 -62.12
CA GLY A 203 -31.99 -33.71 -62.94
C GLY A 203 -31.30 -34.92 -62.32
N VAL A 204 -30.40 -34.70 -61.37
CA VAL A 204 -29.64 -35.82 -60.70
C VAL A 204 -30.26 -36.08 -59.33
N GLN A 205 -30.55 -37.35 -59.05
CA GLN A 205 -31.01 -37.80 -57.76
C GLN A 205 -29.84 -37.96 -56.78
N GLN A 206 -29.99 -37.55 -55.52
CA GLN A 206 -28.99 -37.73 -54.49
C GLN A 206 -28.52 -39.19 -54.38
N ALA A 207 -29.43 -40.14 -54.53
CA ALA A 207 -29.10 -41.57 -54.52
C ALA A 207 -28.16 -41.99 -55.64
N THR A 208 -28.21 -41.33 -56.83
CA THR A 208 -27.26 -41.58 -57.93
C THR A 208 -25.88 -41.07 -57.57
N LEU A 209 -25.78 -39.87 -56.97
CA LEU A 209 -24.51 -39.33 -56.48
C LEU A 209 -23.86 -40.22 -55.42
N GLU A 210 -24.67 -40.75 -54.50
CA GLU A 210 -24.20 -41.66 -53.43
C GLU A 210 -23.71 -43.01 -53.99
N VAL A 211 -24.21 -43.45 -55.11
CA VAL A 211 -23.70 -44.65 -55.81
C VAL A 211 -22.34 -44.36 -56.48
N ILE A 212 -22.14 -43.15 -57.01
CA ILE A 212 -20.92 -42.73 -57.69
C ILE A 212 -19.80 -42.43 -56.71
N ALA A 213 -20.13 -41.75 -55.63
CA ALA A 213 -19.17 -41.29 -54.63
C ALA A 213 -18.64 -42.41 -53.72
N SER A 214 -17.42 -42.25 -53.25
CA SER A 214 -16.81 -43.14 -52.24
C SER A 214 -17.29 -42.80 -50.85
N GLY A 215 -17.40 -43.76 -49.93
CA GLY A 215 -17.74 -43.59 -48.53
C GLY A 215 -19.21 -43.77 -48.18
N PRO A 216 -19.59 -43.70 -46.92
CA PRO A 216 -20.97 -43.88 -46.50
C PRO A 216 -21.81 -42.59 -46.74
N GLY A 217 -22.98 -42.75 -47.36
CA GLY A 217 -23.96 -41.66 -47.54
C GLY A 217 -23.48 -40.49 -48.41
N SER A 218 -23.63 -39.28 -47.94
CA SER A 218 -23.37 -38.05 -48.70
C SER A 218 -21.98 -37.41 -48.52
N ASP A 219 -21.02 -38.12 -47.85
CA ASP A 219 -19.75 -37.52 -47.45
C ASP A 219 -18.90 -36.96 -48.61
N ASN A 220 -18.94 -37.63 -49.78
CA ASN A 220 -18.22 -37.20 -50.98
C ASN A 220 -19.18 -36.77 -52.11
N THR A 221 -20.40 -36.31 -51.78
CA THR A 221 -21.36 -35.80 -52.77
C THR A 221 -21.54 -34.26 -52.60
N PHE A 222 -21.58 -33.58 -53.72
CA PHE A 222 -21.82 -32.13 -53.80
C PHE A 222 -22.99 -31.85 -54.74
N SER A 223 -23.76 -30.80 -54.47
CA SER A 223 -24.89 -30.40 -55.31
C SER A 223 -24.90 -28.90 -55.56
N ALA A 224 -25.01 -28.48 -56.77
CA ALA A 224 -25.24 -27.09 -57.20
C ALA A 224 -26.63 -26.94 -57.81
N GLY A 225 -27.30 -25.79 -57.59
CA GLY A 225 -28.60 -25.52 -58.15
C GLY A 225 -28.64 -25.36 -59.68
N ASP A 226 -27.55 -24.89 -60.23
CA ASP A 226 -27.29 -24.77 -61.68
C ASP A 226 -25.77 -24.68 -61.92
N PHE A 227 -25.33 -24.70 -63.20
CA PHE A 227 -23.92 -24.62 -63.55
C PHE A 227 -23.26 -23.29 -63.18
N GLY A 228 -24.02 -22.19 -63.08
CA GLY A 228 -23.53 -20.87 -62.64
C GLY A 228 -23.17 -20.82 -61.13
N ASN A 229 -23.66 -21.77 -60.33
CA ASN A 229 -23.41 -21.86 -58.92
C ASN A 229 -22.29 -22.87 -58.56
N LEU A 230 -21.65 -23.53 -59.53
CA LEU A 230 -20.57 -24.48 -59.29
C LEU A 230 -19.39 -23.88 -58.52
N ASP A 231 -19.07 -22.62 -58.74
CA ASP A 231 -17.99 -21.92 -57.99
C ASP A 231 -18.25 -21.85 -56.46
N THR A 232 -19.51 -21.96 -56.05
CA THR A 232 -19.85 -22.01 -54.63
C THR A 232 -19.34 -23.28 -53.95
N LEU A 233 -19.15 -24.34 -54.74
CA LEU A 233 -18.62 -25.66 -54.27
C LEU A 233 -17.11 -25.74 -54.38
N LEU A 234 -16.46 -24.80 -55.12
CA LEU A 234 -15.03 -24.89 -55.44
C LEU A 234 -14.17 -25.06 -54.17
N LYS A 235 -14.43 -24.22 -53.15
CA LYS A 235 -13.68 -24.28 -51.92
C LYS A 235 -13.81 -25.66 -51.25
N ALA A 236 -15.04 -26.15 -51.09
CA ALA A 236 -15.31 -27.45 -50.45
C ALA A 236 -14.69 -28.63 -51.22
N ILE A 237 -14.73 -28.59 -52.57
CA ILE A 237 -14.16 -29.62 -53.41
C ILE A 237 -12.62 -29.58 -53.36
N VAL A 238 -12.00 -28.41 -53.43
CA VAL A 238 -10.54 -28.27 -53.34
C VAL A 238 -10.06 -28.69 -51.97
N GLU A 239 -10.74 -28.32 -50.90
CA GLU A 239 -10.44 -28.75 -49.54
C GLU A 239 -10.58 -30.28 -49.36
N ALA A 240 -11.59 -30.89 -50.00
CA ALA A 240 -11.74 -32.36 -49.95
C ALA A 240 -10.66 -33.13 -50.76
N VAL A 241 -10.13 -32.51 -51.82
CA VAL A 241 -9.07 -33.07 -52.69
C VAL A 241 -7.68 -32.86 -52.11
N VAL A 242 -7.47 -31.76 -51.44
CA VAL A 242 -6.19 -31.44 -50.76
C VAL A 242 -6.17 -32.18 -49.45
N VAL A 243 -5.17 -33.03 -49.26
CA VAL A 243 -4.98 -33.70 -47.96
C VAL A 243 -4.69 -32.65 -46.88
N PRO A 244 -5.37 -32.67 -45.73
CA PRO A 244 -5.13 -31.71 -44.64
C PRO A 244 -3.65 -31.60 -44.33
N GLY A 245 -3.18 -30.38 -44.07
CA GLY A 245 -1.78 -30.13 -43.73
C GLY A 245 -1.33 -30.83 -42.47
N ALA A 246 -2.22 -30.93 -41.49
CA ALA A 246 -1.99 -31.59 -40.23
C ALA A 246 -3.17 -32.50 -39.89
N THR A 247 -2.89 -33.73 -39.50
CA THR A 247 -3.90 -34.66 -38.95
C THR A 247 -3.83 -34.66 -37.43
N HIS A 248 -4.99 -34.67 -36.78
CA HIS A 248 -5.16 -34.60 -35.33
C HIS A 248 -4.33 -33.50 -34.66
N PRO A 249 -4.35 -32.25 -35.18
CA PRO A 249 -3.64 -31.15 -34.55
C PRO A 249 -4.18 -30.90 -33.14
N SER A 250 -3.27 -30.64 -32.23
CA SER A 250 -3.61 -30.29 -30.85
C SER A 250 -2.73 -29.16 -30.32
N ILE A 251 -3.29 -28.35 -29.47
CA ILE A 251 -2.57 -27.30 -28.74
C ILE A 251 -2.81 -27.50 -27.25
N ALA A 252 -1.73 -27.71 -26.51
CA ALA A 252 -1.75 -27.76 -25.06
C ALA A 252 -1.34 -26.42 -24.47
N VAL A 253 -2.23 -25.78 -23.72
CA VAL A 253 -2.01 -24.52 -23.02
C VAL A 253 -1.85 -24.79 -21.55
N THR A 254 -0.72 -24.36 -20.98
CA THR A 254 -0.48 -24.37 -19.53
C THR A 254 -0.16 -22.94 -19.09
N LEU A 255 -0.88 -22.45 -18.09
CA LEU A 255 -0.70 -21.12 -17.53
C LEU A 255 0.41 -21.10 -16.47
N ASP A 256 1.03 -19.96 -16.27
CA ASP A 256 1.92 -19.72 -15.14
C ASP A 256 1.11 -19.48 -13.86
N ALA A 257 1.73 -19.77 -12.72
CA ALA A 257 1.08 -19.79 -11.41
C ALA A 257 0.31 -18.52 -10.99
N PRO A 258 0.73 -17.29 -11.38
CA PRO A 258 -0.02 -16.08 -11.05
C PRO A 258 -1.37 -15.96 -11.76
N TRP A 259 -1.62 -16.78 -12.79
CA TRP A 259 -2.80 -16.69 -13.64
C TRP A 259 -3.72 -17.89 -13.47
N GLU A 260 -4.99 -17.65 -13.66
CA GLU A 260 -6.01 -18.70 -13.77
C GLU A 260 -6.88 -18.46 -15.01
N LEU A 261 -7.27 -19.58 -15.65
CA LEU A 261 -8.22 -19.57 -16.76
C LEU A 261 -9.61 -19.20 -16.26
N VAL A 262 -10.24 -18.22 -16.89
CA VAL A 262 -11.65 -17.89 -16.63
C VAL A 262 -12.53 -18.95 -17.30
N ALA A 263 -13.29 -19.68 -16.53
CA ALA A 263 -14.10 -20.78 -17.00
C ALA A 263 -15.11 -20.34 -18.09
N GLY A 264 -15.25 -21.15 -19.13
CA GLY A 264 -16.20 -20.90 -20.22
C GLY A 264 -15.79 -19.82 -21.22
N THR A 265 -14.56 -19.31 -21.18
CA THR A 265 -14.10 -18.24 -22.07
C THR A 265 -13.26 -18.75 -23.24
N VAL A 266 -12.89 -20.02 -23.26
CA VAL A 266 -12.10 -20.57 -24.36
C VAL A 266 -12.99 -20.74 -25.60
N THR A 267 -12.59 -20.08 -26.69
CA THR A 267 -13.28 -20.18 -27.99
C THR A 267 -12.26 -20.42 -29.10
N ALA A 268 -12.66 -21.14 -30.13
CA ALA A 268 -11.89 -21.33 -31.36
C ALA A 268 -12.76 -20.97 -32.56
N ASN A 269 -12.17 -20.33 -33.58
CA ASN A 269 -12.88 -19.84 -34.78
C ASN A 269 -13.26 -20.95 -35.76
N LEU A 270 -12.58 -22.12 -35.71
CA LEU A 270 -12.80 -23.19 -36.68
C LEU A 270 -13.88 -24.17 -36.23
N ALA A 271 -14.80 -24.50 -37.12
CA ALA A 271 -15.79 -25.54 -36.89
C ALA A 271 -15.13 -26.91 -36.66
N GLY A 272 -15.72 -27.76 -35.84
CA GLY A 272 -15.14 -29.07 -35.47
C GLY A 272 -14.02 -28.98 -34.43
N SER A 273 -13.69 -27.81 -33.92
CA SER A 273 -12.76 -27.64 -32.80
C SER A 273 -13.32 -28.26 -31.51
N ALA A 274 -12.50 -28.98 -30.78
CA ALA A 274 -12.81 -29.50 -29.43
C ALA A 274 -11.89 -28.87 -28.40
N VAL A 275 -12.47 -28.40 -27.29
CA VAL A 275 -11.72 -27.90 -26.13
C VAL A 275 -11.89 -28.89 -24.99
N ASN A 276 -10.80 -29.48 -24.53
CA ASN A 276 -10.78 -30.56 -23.57
C ASN A 276 -9.86 -30.23 -22.39
N ASN A 277 -9.91 -31.00 -21.31
CA ASN A 277 -9.05 -30.90 -20.14
C ASN A 277 -9.02 -29.50 -19.53
N VAL A 278 -10.15 -28.78 -19.54
CA VAL A 278 -10.25 -27.42 -19.03
C VAL A 278 -10.12 -27.42 -17.52
N THR A 279 -9.07 -26.77 -17.03
CA THR A 279 -8.77 -26.57 -15.60
C THR A 279 -8.47 -25.10 -15.35
N ALA A 280 -8.27 -24.70 -14.10
CA ALA A 280 -7.83 -23.35 -13.77
C ALA A 280 -6.42 -23.03 -14.32
N ASP A 281 -5.61 -24.06 -14.60
CA ASP A 281 -4.22 -23.90 -15.00
C ASP A 281 -3.98 -24.13 -16.51
N GLY A 282 -5.04 -24.34 -17.29
CA GLY A 282 -4.94 -24.48 -18.75
C GLY A 282 -6.02 -25.37 -19.37
N PHE A 283 -5.80 -25.70 -20.64
CA PHE A 283 -6.71 -26.52 -21.45
C PHE A 283 -5.95 -27.18 -22.62
N THR A 284 -6.63 -28.08 -23.31
CA THR A 284 -6.18 -28.60 -24.61
C THR A 284 -7.22 -28.30 -25.67
N TRP A 285 -6.76 -27.87 -26.84
CA TRP A 285 -7.56 -27.76 -28.05
C TRP A 285 -7.16 -28.88 -29.00
N SER A 286 -8.12 -29.42 -29.75
CA SER A 286 -7.87 -30.41 -30.80
C SER A 286 -8.90 -30.33 -31.90
N ARG A 287 -8.53 -30.84 -33.08
CA ARG A 287 -9.40 -30.97 -34.27
C ARG A 287 -8.97 -32.24 -35.05
N ALA A 288 -9.82 -32.73 -35.94
CA ALA A 288 -9.49 -33.86 -36.77
C ALA A 288 -8.38 -33.55 -37.79
N ASP A 289 -8.38 -32.36 -38.33
CA ASP A 289 -7.44 -31.86 -39.33
C ASP A 289 -7.27 -30.33 -39.28
N LEU A 290 -6.18 -29.83 -39.82
CA LEU A 290 -5.93 -28.41 -40.07
C LEU A 290 -5.29 -28.26 -41.45
N GLY A 291 -6.00 -27.61 -42.38
CA GLY A 291 -5.53 -27.28 -43.73
C GLY A 291 -4.84 -25.90 -43.74
N ASP A 292 -5.18 -25.11 -44.76
CA ASP A 292 -4.71 -23.72 -44.92
C ASP A 292 -5.53 -22.68 -44.12
N GLU A 293 -6.40 -23.16 -43.25
CA GLU A 293 -7.24 -22.31 -42.40
C GLU A 293 -6.41 -21.68 -41.28
N ASN A 294 -6.65 -20.40 -41.04
CA ASN A 294 -6.02 -19.71 -39.89
C ASN A 294 -6.80 -20.03 -38.62
N LEU A 295 -6.15 -20.70 -37.71
CA LEU A 295 -6.68 -20.98 -36.37
C LEU A 295 -6.51 -19.76 -35.47
N GLU A 296 -7.59 -19.36 -34.82
CA GLU A 296 -7.57 -18.40 -33.74
C GLU A 296 -8.26 -19.00 -32.52
N ILE A 297 -7.54 -19.07 -31.38
CA ILE A 297 -8.08 -19.48 -30.08
C ILE A 297 -8.01 -18.28 -29.16
N THR A 298 -9.13 -17.92 -28.56
CA THR A 298 -9.18 -16.86 -27.55
C THR A 298 -9.61 -17.44 -26.21
N TYR A 299 -9.02 -16.93 -25.13
CA TYR A 299 -9.41 -17.27 -23.76
C TYR A 299 -9.07 -16.13 -22.80
N GLN A 300 -9.80 -16.03 -21.70
CA GLN A 300 -9.52 -15.03 -20.67
C GLN A 300 -8.72 -15.66 -19.53
N VAL A 301 -7.76 -14.89 -19.05
CA VAL A 301 -7.01 -15.19 -17.85
C VAL A 301 -7.25 -14.13 -16.79
N LYS A 302 -7.28 -14.54 -15.53
CA LYS A 302 -7.42 -13.67 -14.38
C LYS A 302 -6.20 -13.79 -13.49
N HIS A 303 -5.68 -12.67 -13.04
CA HIS A 303 -4.57 -12.64 -12.10
C HIS A 303 -5.01 -13.06 -10.70
N ARG A 304 -4.20 -13.86 -9.99
CA ARG A 304 -4.51 -14.43 -8.66
C ARG A 304 -4.12 -13.53 -7.48
N GLY A 305 -3.57 -12.35 -7.75
CA GLY A 305 -3.33 -11.34 -6.72
C GLY A 305 -1.87 -10.99 -6.45
N ALA A 306 -0.92 -11.90 -6.66
CA ALA A 306 0.52 -11.67 -6.52
C ALA A 306 1.30 -12.59 -7.45
N PRO A 307 2.51 -12.21 -7.92
CA PRO A 307 3.19 -10.93 -7.78
C PRO A 307 2.69 -9.87 -8.77
N CYS A 308 3.14 -8.62 -8.65
CA CYS A 308 2.89 -7.54 -9.58
C CYS A 308 4.03 -7.35 -10.59
N GLY A 309 3.82 -6.49 -11.59
CA GLY A 309 4.80 -6.23 -12.64
C GLY A 309 4.53 -7.00 -13.93
N PRO A 310 5.50 -7.05 -14.85
CA PRO A 310 5.38 -7.80 -16.10
C PRO A 310 5.50 -9.30 -15.80
N LEU A 311 4.44 -10.05 -16.09
CA LEU A 311 4.33 -11.48 -15.80
C LEU A 311 4.05 -12.28 -17.06
N ASP A 312 4.74 -13.41 -17.24
CA ASP A 312 4.38 -14.38 -18.26
C ASP A 312 3.00 -14.96 -17.94
N VAL A 313 2.10 -14.96 -18.92
CA VAL A 313 0.76 -15.55 -18.77
C VAL A 313 0.82 -17.07 -18.95
N ASN A 314 1.54 -17.51 -19.97
CA ASN A 314 1.63 -18.91 -20.32
C ASN A 314 3.00 -19.49 -19.95
N LYS A 315 2.99 -20.56 -19.16
CA LYS A 315 4.15 -21.41 -18.89
C LYS A 315 4.61 -22.12 -20.15
N SER A 316 3.66 -22.69 -20.88
CA SER A 316 3.88 -23.30 -22.19
C SER A 316 2.62 -23.32 -23.02
N VAL A 317 2.76 -23.10 -24.32
CA VAL A 317 1.75 -23.34 -25.33
C VAL A 317 2.43 -24.11 -26.45
N VAL A 318 2.03 -25.36 -26.66
CA VAL A 318 2.70 -26.26 -27.62
C VAL A 318 1.67 -26.85 -28.56
N TYR A 319 1.95 -26.74 -29.84
CA TYR A 319 1.25 -27.43 -30.92
C TYR A 319 1.89 -28.79 -31.18
N HIS A 320 1.07 -29.77 -31.47
CA HIS A 320 1.45 -31.11 -31.94
C HIS A 320 0.48 -31.62 -32.99
N ASP A 321 0.96 -32.45 -33.91
CA ASP A 321 0.16 -33.25 -34.85
C ASP A 321 0.70 -34.67 -35.00
N ASP A 322 0.00 -35.50 -35.75
CA ASP A 322 0.41 -36.90 -36.01
C ASP A 322 1.62 -37.02 -36.94
N GLN A 323 2.04 -35.94 -37.60
CA GLN A 323 3.26 -35.90 -38.41
C GLN A 323 4.50 -35.58 -37.55
N ASN A 324 4.37 -35.55 -36.23
CA ASN A 324 5.41 -35.18 -35.25
C ASN A 324 5.89 -33.72 -35.38
N ALA A 325 5.11 -32.82 -35.98
CA ALA A 325 5.40 -31.41 -35.86
C ALA A 325 5.14 -30.95 -34.41
N SER A 326 6.08 -30.18 -33.89
CA SER A 326 5.95 -29.58 -32.56
C SER A 326 6.43 -28.15 -32.63
N VAL A 327 5.54 -27.23 -32.31
CA VAL A 327 5.82 -25.77 -32.35
C VAL A 327 5.40 -25.14 -31.04
N THR A 328 6.29 -24.34 -30.47
CA THR A 328 6.00 -23.58 -29.24
C THR A 328 5.62 -22.16 -29.59
N PHE A 329 4.51 -21.69 -29.05
CA PHE A 329 4.06 -20.32 -29.18
C PHE A 329 4.94 -19.38 -28.36
N PRO A 330 5.07 -18.11 -28.79
CA PRO A 330 5.76 -17.11 -28.00
C PRO A 330 5.06 -16.89 -26.65
N LYS A 331 5.85 -16.47 -25.66
CA LYS A 331 5.31 -16.11 -24.35
C LYS A 331 4.52 -14.81 -24.44
N VAL A 332 3.38 -14.78 -23.76
CA VAL A 332 2.53 -13.60 -23.63
C VAL A 332 2.82 -12.96 -22.29
N VAL A 333 3.18 -11.68 -22.30
CA VAL A 333 3.46 -10.90 -21.09
C VAL A 333 2.30 -9.93 -20.86
N VAL A 334 1.78 -9.93 -19.63
CA VAL A 334 0.80 -8.94 -19.16
C VAL A 334 1.36 -8.27 -17.91
N THR A 335 1.34 -6.93 -17.89
CA THR A 335 1.78 -6.15 -16.74
C THR A 335 0.65 -6.07 -15.72
N VAL A 336 0.88 -6.51 -14.50
CA VAL A 336 -0.05 -6.34 -13.38
C VAL A 336 0.35 -5.11 -12.59
N ASN A 337 -0.52 -4.11 -12.60
CA ASN A 337 -0.34 -2.87 -11.85
C ASN A 337 -0.95 -3.04 -10.46
N CYS A 338 -0.11 -3.01 -9.43
CA CYS A 338 -0.55 -2.90 -8.04
C CYS A 338 -0.47 -1.46 -7.58
N LEU A 339 -1.36 -1.09 -6.71
CA LEU A 339 -1.36 0.22 -6.07
C LEU A 339 -0.52 0.15 -4.79
N PRO A 340 0.19 1.21 -4.43
CA PRO A 340 0.84 1.30 -3.13
C PRO A 340 -0.22 1.38 -2.02
N PRO A 341 0.15 1.04 -0.79
CA PRO A 341 -0.70 1.30 0.37
C PRO A 341 -0.90 2.82 0.54
N VAL A 342 -1.84 3.19 1.38
CA VAL A 342 -2.06 4.57 1.82
C VAL A 342 -1.72 4.64 3.30
N ALA A 343 -0.68 5.38 3.63
CA ALA A 343 -0.27 5.64 5.00
C ALA A 343 -1.22 6.67 5.65
N ASP A 344 -1.51 6.47 6.94
CA ASP A 344 -2.24 7.42 7.78
C ASP A 344 -1.58 7.41 9.17
N ALA A 345 -0.77 8.42 9.45
CA ALA A 345 -0.07 8.60 10.72
C ALA A 345 -0.98 9.18 11.82
N GLY A 346 -2.21 9.51 11.46
CA GLY A 346 -3.17 10.16 12.34
C GLY A 346 -2.87 11.66 12.56
N PRO A 347 -3.71 12.33 13.35
CA PRO A 347 -3.59 13.77 13.58
C PRO A 347 -2.42 14.10 14.50
N ASP A 348 -1.94 15.34 14.40
CA ASP A 348 -0.96 15.93 15.30
C ASP A 348 -1.32 15.72 16.77
N LYS A 349 -0.31 15.50 17.60
CA LYS A 349 -0.43 15.25 19.03
C LYS A 349 0.22 16.34 19.86
N THR A 350 -0.29 16.49 21.06
CA THR A 350 0.32 17.33 22.08
C THR A 350 0.41 16.51 23.37
N VAL A 351 1.55 16.53 24.01
CA VAL A 351 1.82 15.80 25.25
C VAL A 351 2.70 16.67 26.13
N ASP A 352 2.57 16.52 27.44
CA ASP A 352 3.51 17.10 28.39
C ASP A 352 4.75 16.19 28.47
N GLU A 353 5.93 16.75 28.65
CA GLU A 353 7.15 15.97 28.83
C GLU A 353 7.03 14.98 30.01
N GLY A 354 7.83 13.95 30.00
CA GLY A 354 7.71 12.84 30.93
C GLY A 354 6.48 11.95 30.73
N SER A 355 5.58 12.33 29.81
CA SER A 355 4.34 11.58 29.53
C SER A 355 4.38 10.89 28.17
N PRO A 356 3.79 9.69 28.04
CA PRO A 356 3.67 9.00 26.76
C PRO A 356 2.40 9.45 26.00
N VAL A 357 2.49 9.46 24.65
CA VAL A 357 1.34 9.60 23.77
C VAL A 357 1.31 8.50 22.73
N THR A 358 0.11 8.05 22.36
CA THR A 358 -0.09 7.00 21.36
C THR A 358 -0.14 7.59 19.96
N LEU A 359 0.67 7.03 19.05
CA LEU A 359 0.61 7.21 17.62
C LEU A 359 -0.13 6.02 17.02
N ASP A 360 -1.18 6.26 16.27
CA ASP A 360 -2.07 5.23 15.75
C ASP A 360 -2.13 5.30 14.22
N GLY A 361 -1.40 4.39 13.57
CA GLY A 361 -1.36 4.20 12.12
C GLY A 361 -2.32 3.14 11.60
N SER A 362 -3.25 2.64 12.44
CA SER A 362 -4.15 1.53 12.07
C SER A 362 -5.19 1.89 11.00
N ALA A 363 -5.36 3.18 10.68
CA ALA A 363 -6.20 3.64 9.59
C ALA A 363 -5.52 3.48 8.21
N SER A 364 -4.22 3.23 8.19
CA SER A 364 -3.50 2.91 6.95
C SER A 364 -4.10 1.67 6.29
N HIS A 365 -4.24 1.72 4.97
CA HIS A 365 -4.86 0.63 4.22
C HIS A 365 -4.23 0.50 2.84
N ASP A 366 -4.41 -0.67 2.24
CA ASP A 366 -4.02 -0.93 0.86
C ASP A 366 -5.27 -1.04 -0.01
N PRO A 367 -5.41 -0.23 -1.09
CA PRO A 367 -6.59 -0.22 -1.95
C PRO A 367 -6.85 -1.54 -2.69
N ASP A 368 -5.82 -2.34 -2.94
CA ASP A 368 -5.92 -3.60 -3.70
C ASP A 368 -5.26 -4.80 -3.03
N GLY A 369 -4.77 -4.65 -1.77
CA GLY A 369 -4.08 -5.69 -1.02
C GLY A 369 -4.23 -5.59 0.49
N THR A 370 -3.13 -5.78 1.20
CA THR A 370 -3.07 -5.68 2.67
C THR A 370 -1.75 -5.04 3.11
N VAL A 371 -1.83 -4.16 4.09
CA VAL A 371 -0.64 -3.65 4.79
C VAL A 371 -0.04 -4.79 5.62
N VAL A 372 1.24 -5.10 5.40
CA VAL A 372 1.96 -6.19 6.09
C VAL A 372 2.96 -5.70 7.13
N SER A 373 3.40 -4.44 7.04
CA SER A 373 4.31 -3.88 8.04
C SER A 373 4.14 -2.38 8.21
N TYR A 374 4.51 -1.93 9.41
CA TYR A 374 4.53 -0.54 9.84
C TYR A 374 5.93 -0.22 10.34
N ALA A 375 6.40 1.00 10.11
CA ALA A 375 7.68 1.49 10.62
C ALA A 375 7.57 2.98 10.96
N TRP A 376 7.57 3.29 12.27
CA TRP A 376 7.64 4.66 12.77
C TRP A 376 9.10 5.09 12.91
N SER A 377 9.41 6.30 12.49
CA SER A 377 10.77 6.84 12.50
C SER A 377 10.77 8.36 12.58
N GLY A 378 11.95 8.95 12.72
CA GLY A 378 12.13 10.40 12.68
C GLY A 378 12.06 11.09 14.04
N ALA A 379 11.82 10.37 15.16
CA ALA A 379 11.87 10.98 16.50
C ALA A 379 13.26 11.55 16.78
N ASP A 380 13.29 12.83 17.20
CA ASP A 380 14.50 13.49 17.65
C ASP A 380 14.81 13.07 19.10
N ALA A 381 15.96 12.49 19.31
CA ALA A 381 16.37 12.03 20.63
C ALA A 381 16.56 13.15 21.68
N GLY A 382 16.61 14.42 21.22
CA GLY A 382 16.60 15.60 22.08
C GLY A 382 15.20 16.02 22.54
N ILE A 383 14.13 15.52 21.88
CA ILE A 383 12.74 15.89 22.18
C ILE A 383 11.93 14.68 22.63
N GLY A 384 12.18 13.51 22.02
CA GLY A 384 11.40 12.34 22.36
C GLY A 384 11.97 11.01 21.87
N SER A 385 11.27 9.94 22.18
CA SER A 385 11.65 8.59 21.78
C SER A 385 10.45 7.72 21.42
N LEU A 386 10.66 6.79 20.47
CA LEU A 386 9.64 5.84 20.01
C LEU A 386 9.82 4.48 20.69
N ALA A 387 8.70 3.93 21.16
CA ALA A 387 8.59 2.54 21.57
C ALA A 387 7.57 1.82 20.67
N ASN A 388 7.79 0.52 20.40
CA ASN A 388 6.97 -0.30 19.49
C ASN A 388 6.91 0.26 18.05
N ALA A 389 7.99 0.86 17.58
CA ALA A 389 8.05 1.54 16.28
C ALA A 389 7.74 0.65 15.08
N GLY A 390 7.76 -0.67 15.21
CA GLY A 390 7.38 -1.64 14.17
C GLY A 390 5.92 -2.10 14.21
N ALA A 391 5.08 -1.50 15.03
CA ALA A 391 3.67 -1.85 15.16
C ALA A 391 2.76 -0.78 14.52
N ALA A 392 1.52 -1.14 14.17
CA ALA A 392 0.52 -0.18 13.72
C ALA A 392 0.28 0.93 14.74
N VAL A 393 0.37 0.59 16.03
CA VAL A 393 0.25 1.52 17.14
C VAL A 393 1.58 1.60 17.86
N ALA A 394 2.20 2.77 17.84
CA ALA A 394 3.46 3.08 18.53
C ALA A 394 3.20 3.97 19.75
N THR A 395 4.18 4.08 20.60
CA THR A 395 4.19 5.01 21.74
C THR A 395 5.31 6.00 21.55
N TYR A 396 4.99 7.27 21.62
CA TYR A 396 5.97 8.34 21.71
C TYR A 396 6.08 8.81 23.15
N ASN A 397 7.29 8.91 23.68
CA ASN A 397 7.57 9.44 25.01
C ASN A 397 8.24 10.80 24.84
N GLY A 398 7.63 11.86 25.36
CA GLY A 398 8.25 13.18 25.43
C GLY A 398 9.37 13.17 26.49
N LEU A 399 10.54 13.67 26.15
CA LEU A 399 11.72 13.71 27.02
C LEU A 399 12.11 15.16 27.38
N ASP A 400 11.77 16.09 26.51
CA ASP A 400 12.09 17.51 26.54
C ASP A 400 11.10 18.27 25.68
N ASP A 401 10.92 19.57 25.88
CA ASP A 401 9.96 20.37 25.14
C ASP A 401 10.38 20.54 23.66
N GLY A 402 9.39 20.80 22.81
CA GLY A 402 9.68 21.01 21.39
C GLY A 402 8.63 20.44 20.43
N GLY A 403 8.93 20.57 19.14
CA GLY A 403 8.12 20.02 18.06
C GLY A 403 8.88 18.93 17.30
N ASP A 404 8.37 17.70 17.31
CA ASP A 404 8.99 16.55 16.66
C ASP A 404 8.11 16.02 15.52
N ALA A 405 8.70 15.78 14.36
CA ALA A 405 8.01 15.24 13.18
C ALA A 405 8.28 13.74 13.05
N VAL A 406 7.26 12.94 13.32
CA VAL A 406 7.35 11.48 13.26
C VAL A 406 6.70 10.98 11.98
N THR A 407 7.42 10.15 11.23
CA THR A 407 6.98 9.56 9.96
C THR A 407 6.61 8.10 10.15
N LEU A 408 5.44 7.72 9.63
CA LEU A 408 4.99 6.35 9.47
C LEU A 408 5.25 5.90 8.03
N THR A 409 6.03 4.86 7.86
CA THR A 409 6.15 4.11 6.59
C THR A 409 5.31 2.83 6.70
N VAL A 410 4.43 2.59 5.75
CA VAL A 410 3.70 1.32 5.63
C VAL A 410 4.13 0.57 4.38
N THR A 411 4.11 -0.76 4.45
CA THR A 411 4.48 -1.64 3.34
C THR A 411 3.34 -2.62 3.09
N ASP A 412 2.99 -2.82 1.82
CA ASP A 412 1.99 -3.79 1.41
C ASP A 412 2.56 -5.21 1.19
N ASP A 413 1.67 -6.16 0.85
CA ASP A 413 2.03 -7.55 0.55
C ASP A 413 2.75 -7.72 -0.80
N ASN A 414 2.97 -6.66 -1.56
CA ASN A 414 3.75 -6.62 -2.80
C ASN A 414 5.11 -5.93 -2.62
N GLY A 415 5.37 -5.34 -1.45
CA GLY A 415 6.60 -4.62 -1.13
C GLY A 415 6.59 -3.15 -1.56
N LEU A 416 5.43 -2.59 -1.98
CA LEU A 416 5.27 -1.16 -2.22
C LEU A 416 5.10 -0.44 -0.88
N THR A 417 5.52 0.81 -0.84
CA THR A 417 5.50 1.62 0.39
C THR A 417 4.82 2.96 0.16
N ASP A 418 4.29 3.50 1.24
CA ASP A 418 3.84 4.89 1.33
C ASP A 418 4.18 5.44 2.70
N ASP A 419 4.33 6.75 2.79
CA ASP A 419 4.74 7.47 4.00
C ASP A 419 3.73 8.56 4.34
N ASP A 420 3.43 8.71 5.62
CA ASP A 420 2.69 9.85 6.17
C ASP A 420 3.36 10.33 7.46
N SER A 421 3.13 11.57 7.86
CA SER A 421 3.80 12.17 9.00
C SER A 421 2.82 12.89 9.92
N THR A 422 3.06 12.78 11.20
CA THR A 422 2.36 13.52 12.25
C THR A 422 3.36 14.31 13.10
N THR A 423 2.93 15.46 13.61
CA THR A 423 3.74 16.26 14.53
C THR A 423 3.36 15.96 15.96
N VAL A 424 4.35 15.70 16.82
CA VAL A 424 4.17 15.64 18.27
C VAL A 424 4.76 16.90 18.87
N THR A 425 3.92 17.68 19.55
CA THR A 425 4.37 18.85 20.33
C THR A 425 4.49 18.42 21.79
N VAL A 426 5.69 18.40 22.29
CA VAL A 426 5.99 18.19 23.71
C VAL A 426 5.99 19.55 24.40
N LYS A 427 5.31 19.65 25.53
CA LYS A 427 5.21 20.87 26.33
C LYS A 427 6.05 20.73 27.57
N ASN A 428 6.78 21.78 27.90
CA ASN A 428 7.49 21.90 29.16
C ASN A 428 6.53 21.78 30.35
N VAL A 429 6.99 21.12 31.40
CA VAL A 429 6.36 21.01 32.72
C VAL A 429 7.35 21.51 33.75
N ALA A 430 7.04 22.65 34.38
CA ALA A 430 7.91 23.26 35.37
C ALA A 430 8.26 22.32 36.51
N PRO A 431 9.46 22.46 37.12
CA PRO A 431 9.86 21.70 38.29
C PRO A 431 8.91 21.93 39.46
N ASP A 432 8.69 20.91 40.28
CA ASP A 432 7.90 20.98 41.53
C ASP A 432 8.87 20.96 42.75
N LEU A 433 9.05 22.14 43.35
CA LEU A 433 9.96 22.37 44.46
C LEU A 433 9.26 22.18 45.81
N THR A 434 9.84 21.43 46.70
CA THR A 434 9.40 21.29 48.07
C THR A 434 10.55 21.61 49.04
N LEU A 435 10.37 22.61 49.88
CA LEU A 435 11.33 22.88 50.95
C LEU A 435 11.12 21.87 52.11
N THR A 436 12.16 21.10 52.44
CA THR A 436 12.13 20.06 53.44
C THR A 436 12.65 20.52 54.80
N ASN A 437 13.40 21.62 54.81
CA ASN A 437 13.91 22.25 56.02
C ASN A 437 13.94 23.77 55.85
N CYS A 438 13.21 24.48 56.70
CA CYS A 438 13.23 25.92 56.79
C CYS A 438 13.72 26.35 58.19
N PRO A 439 14.46 27.46 58.30
CA PRO A 439 14.89 28.00 59.61
C PRO A 439 13.66 28.46 60.42
N VAL A 440 13.41 27.82 61.57
CA VAL A 440 12.26 28.12 62.46
C VAL A 440 12.65 28.77 63.80
N ASP A 441 13.91 28.58 64.21
CA ASP A 441 14.45 29.15 65.44
C ASP A 441 14.98 30.56 65.22
N PRO A 442 14.98 31.43 66.25
CA PRO A 442 15.67 32.72 66.18
C PRO A 442 17.19 32.55 66.13
N TYR A 443 17.84 33.21 65.20
CA TYR A 443 19.29 33.15 64.95
C TYR A 443 19.94 34.49 65.32
N ALA A 444 21.15 34.42 65.85
CA ALA A 444 21.92 35.65 66.05
C ALA A 444 22.53 36.14 64.74
N VAL A 445 22.66 37.46 64.56
CA VAL A 445 23.38 38.04 63.43
C VAL A 445 24.74 37.39 63.24
N GLY A 446 25.16 37.15 62.00
CA GLY A 446 26.44 36.53 61.64
C GLY A 446 26.51 35.01 61.87
N THR A 447 25.40 34.33 62.21
CA THR A 447 25.34 32.87 62.23
C THR A 447 24.90 32.31 60.86
N ASP A 448 25.37 31.12 60.55
CA ASP A 448 24.96 30.42 59.35
C ASP A 448 23.50 29.95 59.46
N ILE A 449 22.67 30.39 58.54
CA ILE A 449 21.26 30.03 58.43
C ILE A 449 21.11 29.23 57.14
N SER A 450 20.56 28.05 57.20
CA SER A 450 20.43 27.15 56.05
C SER A 450 19.01 26.68 55.82
N PHE A 451 18.70 26.44 54.56
CA PHE A 451 17.50 25.73 54.16
C PHE A 451 17.89 24.47 53.38
N ALA A 452 16.96 23.56 53.23
CA ALA A 452 17.08 22.40 52.35
C ALA A 452 15.74 22.12 51.67
N GLY A 453 15.81 21.57 50.45
CA GLY A 453 14.65 21.21 49.68
C GLY A 453 14.93 20.07 48.69
N THR A 454 13.92 19.60 48.06
CA THR A 454 13.97 18.67 46.93
C THR A 454 13.06 19.17 45.82
N PHE A 455 13.38 18.88 44.58
CA PHE A 455 12.48 19.08 43.47
C PHE A 455 12.41 17.85 42.58
N THR A 456 11.35 17.71 41.85
CA THR A 456 11.14 16.72 40.79
C THR A 456 10.76 17.44 39.50
N ASP A 457 11.29 16.95 38.37
CA ASP A 457 10.97 17.42 37.06
C ASP A 457 10.70 16.22 36.15
N PRO A 458 9.59 16.20 35.35
CA PRO A 458 9.31 15.16 34.38
C PRO A 458 10.22 15.20 33.17
N GLY A 459 10.75 16.37 32.78
CA GLY A 459 11.70 16.56 31.71
C GLY A 459 13.03 15.89 32.02
N THR A 460 13.34 14.79 31.35
CA THR A 460 14.50 13.96 31.69
C THR A 460 15.81 14.51 31.13
N LEU A 461 15.72 15.46 30.21
CA LEU A 461 16.86 16.13 29.57
C LEU A 461 17.10 17.53 30.10
N ASP A 462 16.18 18.08 30.90
CA ASP A 462 16.25 19.41 31.46
C ASP A 462 17.44 19.62 32.35
N THR A 463 17.98 20.82 32.26
CA THR A 463 18.97 21.33 33.20
C THR A 463 18.35 22.43 34.06
N HIS A 464 18.73 22.50 35.32
CA HIS A 464 18.09 23.38 36.26
C HIS A 464 19.04 24.42 36.87
N THR A 465 18.49 25.59 37.17
CA THR A 465 19.15 26.65 37.94
C THR A 465 18.36 26.93 39.20
N MET A 466 19.06 27.32 40.25
CA MET A 466 18.43 27.74 41.52
C MET A 466 18.80 29.19 41.81
N SER A 467 17.81 30.01 42.09
CA SER A 467 17.99 31.37 42.63
C SER A 467 17.41 31.47 44.01
N VAL A 468 18.20 31.99 44.95
CA VAL A 468 17.77 32.22 46.33
C VAL A 468 17.82 33.70 46.66
N THR A 469 16.67 34.29 46.93
CA THR A 469 16.56 35.64 47.50
C THR A 469 16.49 35.52 49.02
N TRP A 470 17.46 36.10 49.74
CA TRP A 470 17.57 35.99 51.20
C TRP A 470 16.70 36.97 51.98
N GLY A 471 16.01 37.87 51.30
CA GLY A 471 15.15 38.87 51.94
C GLY A 471 15.86 40.10 52.50
N ASP A 472 17.18 40.09 52.52
CA ASP A 472 18.03 41.24 52.95
C ASP A 472 18.56 42.08 51.76
N GLY A 473 18.07 41.80 50.54
CA GLY A 473 18.52 42.39 49.31
C GLY A 473 19.66 41.65 48.62
N THR A 474 20.11 40.52 49.17
CA THR A 474 21.10 39.66 48.54
C THR A 474 20.43 38.49 47.83
N THR A 475 21.07 38.02 46.77
CA THR A 475 20.64 36.85 45.97
C THR A 475 21.83 35.92 45.76
N THR A 476 21.53 34.62 45.69
CA THR A 476 22.52 33.60 45.34
C THR A 476 21.97 32.77 44.17
N ASP A 477 22.67 32.79 43.04
CA ASP A 477 22.32 32.00 41.86
C ASP A 477 23.28 30.84 41.73
N VAL A 478 22.73 29.64 41.52
CA VAL A 478 23.47 28.39 41.39
C VAL A 478 23.05 27.71 40.10
N PRO A 479 23.92 27.68 39.09
CA PRO A 479 23.64 26.98 37.85
C PRO A 479 23.86 25.47 37.97
N GLY A 480 23.17 24.66 37.17
CA GLY A 480 23.37 23.22 37.06
C GLY A 480 23.05 22.44 38.34
N VAL A 481 21.95 22.83 39.02
CA VAL A 481 21.53 22.16 40.26
C VAL A 481 20.80 20.85 40.00
N ASN A 482 20.95 19.90 40.91
CA ASN A 482 20.18 18.68 40.96
C ASN A 482 19.51 18.57 42.33
N SER A 483 18.40 17.85 42.40
CA SER A 483 17.75 17.52 43.66
C SER A 483 18.64 16.54 44.48
N PRO A 484 18.85 16.76 45.81
CA PRO A 484 18.32 17.81 46.66
C PRO A 484 19.04 19.15 46.50
N VAL A 485 18.36 20.26 46.81
CA VAL A 485 18.89 21.61 46.82
C VAL A 485 19.03 22.15 48.24
N GLY A 486 19.86 23.17 48.40
CA GLY A 486 20.04 23.84 49.70
C GLY A 486 21.02 25.01 49.63
N GLY A 487 20.98 25.86 50.63
CA GLY A 487 21.85 27.04 50.71
C GLY A 487 22.09 27.48 52.17
N THR A 488 23.11 28.28 52.33
CA THR A 488 23.50 28.87 53.62
C THR A 488 23.79 30.35 53.44
N HIS A 489 23.31 31.17 54.37
CA HIS A 489 23.52 32.63 54.40
C HIS A 489 23.77 33.15 55.80
N GLN A 490 24.53 34.23 55.91
CA GLN A 490 24.73 35.00 57.14
C GLN A 490 24.16 36.40 57.02
N TYR A 491 23.21 36.73 57.87
CA TYR A 491 22.64 38.07 57.92
C TYR A 491 23.52 39.01 58.73
N ALA A 492 23.82 40.16 58.15
CA ALA A 492 24.61 41.22 58.83
C ALA A 492 23.77 42.11 59.74
N ALA A 493 22.45 42.13 59.59
CA ALA A 493 21.55 42.94 60.35
C ALA A 493 20.44 42.12 61.01
N ALA A 494 19.93 42.58 62.13
CA ALA A 494 18.74 42.03 62.74
C ALA A 494 17.50 42.38 61.94
N GLY A 495 16.62 41.39 61.75
CA GLY A 495 15.39 41.54 60.95
C GLY A 495 14.53 40.31 60.98
N ILE A 496 13.40 40.39 60.29
CA ILE A 496 12.59 39.24 59.91
C ILE A 496 12.70 39.13 58.41
N TYR A 497 13.13 38.02 57.93
CA TYR A 497 13.46 37.78 56.51
C TYR A 497 12.60 36.67 55.93
N ASP A 498 12.35 36.76 54.65
CA ASP A 498 11.70 35.72 53.85
C ASP A 498 12.72 35.19 52.82
N ILE A 499 13.06 33.93 52.96
CA ILE A 499 13.94 33.24 52.00
C ILE A 499 13.06 32.70 50.88
N ALA A 500 13.14 33.24 49.68
CA ALA A 500 12.48 32.69 48.51
C ALA A 500 13.47 31.89 47.68
N VAL A 501 13.15 30.64 47.44
CA VAL A 501 13.94 29.69 46.64
C VAL A 501 13.18 29.39 45.37
N THR A 502 13.77 29.69 44.23
CA THR A 502 13.22 29.42 42.90
C THR A 502 14.11 28.41 42.21
N VAL A 503 13.53 27.35 41.69
CA VAL A 503 14.16 26.42 40.71
C VAL A 503 13.55 26.69 39.37
N THR A 504 14.38 26.82 38.35
CA THR A 504 13.98 27.08 36.98
C THR A 504 14.68 26.08 36.06
N ASP A 505 13.93 25.44 35.14
CA ASP A 505 14.46 24.63 34.06
C ASP A 505 15.07 25.49 32.95
N ASP A 506 15.65 24.91 31.93
CA ASP A 506 16.25 25.63 30.80
C ASP A 506 15.23 26.14 29.77
N ASP A 507 13.97 25.68 29.84
CA ASP A 507 12.85 26.09 28.98
C ASP A 507 11.99 27.18 29.61
N GLY A 508 12.30 27.57 30.84
CA GLY A 508 11.75 28.74 31.54
C GLY A 508 10.59 28.44 32.46
N GLY A 509 10.25 27.18 32.66
CA GLY A 509 9.36 26.73 33.74
C GLY A 509 10.02 26.96 35.10
N SER A 510 9.26 27.30 36.12
CA SER A 510 9.83 27.54 37.43
C SER A 510 8.83 27.34 38.55
N ASP A 511 9.34 26.94 39.70
CA ASP A 511 8.60 26.93 40.96
C ASP A 511 9.36 27.71 42.03
N THR A 512 8.63 28.41 42.87
CA THR A 512 9.17 29.22 43.97
C THR A 512 8.50 28.86 45.27
N GLN A 513 9.33 28.52 46.27
CA GLN A 513 8.90 28.21 47.62
C GLN A 513 9.54 29.17 48.64
N HIS A 514 8.86 29.36 49.74
CA HIS A 514 9.26 30.34 50.72
C HIS A 514 9.52 29.72 52.10
N CYS A 515 10.65 30.06 52.71
CA CYS A 515 10.84 29.96 54.15
C CYS A 515 10.53 31.30 54.77
N GLY A 516 9.26 31.56 54.99
CA GLY A 516 8.82 32.84 55.58
C GLY A 516 9.17 32.96 57.07
N PHE A 517 9.33 34.16 57.51
CA PHE A 517 9.46 34.48 58.92
C PHE A 517 10.76 34.01 59.61
N VAL A 518 11.89 34.16 58.91
CA VAL A 518 13.21 33.88 59.45
C VAL A 518 13.64 35.01 60.40
N VAL A 519 13.73 34.70 61.67
CA VAL A 519 14.02 35.73 62.70
C VAL A 519 15.51 35.80 62.97
N VAL A 520 16.10 36.97 62.72
CA VAL A 520 17.52 37.24 63.02
C VAL A 520 17.58 38.36 64.06
N TYR A 521 18.17 38.05 65.21
CA TYR A 521 18.31 39.00 66.29
C TYR A 521 19.74 39.45 66.52
N ASP A 522 19.93 40.67 67.06
CA ASP A 522 21.22 41.13 67.56
C ASP A 522 21.14 41.28 69.09
N PRO A 523 21.86 40.47 69.86
CA PRO A 523 21.85 40.55 71.33
C PRO A 523 22.44 41.87 71.83
N ASN A 524 23.16 42.62 71.00
CA ASN A 524 23.71 43.95 71.30
C ASN A 524 22.98 45.06 70.65
N GLY A 525 21.93 44.78 69.78
CA GLY A 525 21.24 45.70 68.90
C GLY A 525 20.32 46.69 69.60
N GLY A 526 20.24 46.71 70.90
CA GLY A 526 19.45 47.63 71.66
C GLY A 526 18.26 47.03 72.44
N PHE A 527 17.33 47.84 72.84
CA PHE A 527 16.12 47.44 73.51
C PHE A 527 14.97 48.37 73.20
N VAL A 528 13.77 47.94 73.53
CA VAL A 528 12.57 48.71 73.30
C VAL A 528 11.78 48.89 74.57
N THR A 529 11.28 50.06 74.79
CA THR A 529 10.33 50.40 75.85
C THR A 529 9.15 51.18 75.28
N GLY A 530 7.97 51.00 75.82
CA GLY A 530 6.82 51.73 75.40
C GLY A 530 5.71 51.62 76.41
N GLY A 531 4.90 52.67 76.42
CA GLY A 531 3.68 52.73 77.23
C GLY A 531 2.75 53.77 76.71
N GLY A 532 1.48 53.46 76.67
CA GLY A 532 0.50 54.30 76.10
C GLY A 532 -0.84 53.62 75.86
N TRP A 533 -1.52 54.08 74.86
CA TRP A 533 -2.81 53.53 74.48
C TRP A 533 -3.09 53.78 72.99
N ILE A 534 -3.88 52.89 72.42
CA ILE A 534 -4.42 52.95 71.05
C ILE A 534 -5.94 52.91 71.06
N ASN A 535 -6.56 53.39 70.00
CA ASN A 535 -7.94 53.06 69.70
C ASN A 535 -7.97 51.71 68.99
N SER A 536 -8.40 50.67 69.71
CA SER A 536 -8.58 49.37 69.12
C SER A 536 -9.64 49.39 68.04
N PRO A 537 -9.33 49.05 66.80
CA PRO A 537 -10.30 49.10 65.69
C PRO A 537 -11.34 47.95 65.79
N ALA A 538 -12.45 48.09 65.09
CA ALA A 538 -13.43 47.04 64.91
C ALA A 538 -12.78 45.85 64.21
N GLY A 539 -13.16 44.62 64.61
CA GLY A 539 -12.57 43.38 64.13
C GLY A 539 -11.30 42.95 64.88
N ALA A 540 -10.62 43.81 65.62
CA ALA A 540 -9.38 43.46 66.33
C ALA A 540 -9.52 42.31 67.36
N TYR A 541 -10.71 42.13 67.87
CA TYR A 541 -11.02 41.05 68.81
C TYR A 541 -12.08 40.11 68.27
N PRO A 542 -11.69 38.95 67.68
CA PRO A 542 -12.61 38.04 66.99
C PRO A 542 -13.76 37.51 67.87
N ALA A 543 -13.61 37.42 69.19
CA ALA A 543 -14.68 36.99 70.08
C ALA A 543 -15.81 38.03 70.22
N ASP A 544 -15.52 39.33 69.95
CA ASP A 544 -16.48 40.40 69.85
C ASP A 544 -15.99 41.43 68.79
N PRO A 545 -16.26 41.16 67.52
CA PRO A 545 -15.76 42.00 66.42
C PRO A 545 -16.25 43.45 66.45
N GLY A 546 -17.33 43.72 67.14
CA GLY A 546 -17.87 45.07 67.34
C GLY A 546 -17.20 45.89 68.42
N ALA A 547 -16.43 45.23 69.29
CA ALA A 547 -15.75 45.91 70.37
C ALA A 547 -14.67 46.88 69.85
N THR A 548 -14.78 48.12 70.16
CA THR A 548 -13.82 49.20 69.82
C THR A 548 -13.52 50.07 71.03
N GLY A 549 -12.43 50.83 70.95
CA GLY A 549 -12.12 51.83 72.00
C GLY A 549 -10.73 51.65 72.58
N ARG A 550 -10.50 52.27 73.67
CA ARG A 550 -9.17 52.41 74.29
C ARG A 550 -8.61 51.07 74.76
N ALA A 551 -7.42 50.77 74.25
CA ALA A 551 -6.58 49.66 74.70
C ALA A 551 -5.24 50.24 75.24
N ASN A 552 -4.93 49.94 76.49
CA ASN A 552 -3.69 50.40 77.10
C ASN A 552 -2.61 49.34 76.94
N PHE A 553 -1.39 49.77 76.78
CA PHE A 553 -0.24 48.90 76.70
C PHE A 553 0.95 49.43 77.48
N GLY A 554 1.80 48.53 77.93
CA GLY A 554 3.09 48.80 78.52
C GLY A 554 4.05 47.68 78.26
N PHE A 555 5.24 47.98 77.78
CA PHE A 555 6.21 46.96 77.53
C PHE A 555 7.64 47.42 77.66
N VAL A 556 8.52 46.45 78.01
CA VAL A 556 9.95 46.56 77.87
C VAL A 556 10.49 45.19 77.39
N SER A 557 11.39 45.19 76.42
CA SER A 557 12.08 43.98 75.97
C SER A 557 13.53 44.34 75.67
N LYS A 558 14.44 43.55 76.25
CA LYS A 558 15.90 43.76 76.11
C LYS A 558 16.68 42.47 76.30
N TYR A 559 17.81 42.35 75.62
CA TYR A 559 18.82 41.35 75.98
C TYR A 559 19.65 41.78 77.16
N LYS A 560 19.92 40.87 78.12
CA LYS A 560 20.98 41.06 79.09
C LYS A 560 22.31 40.72 78.42
N LYS A 561 23.40 41.32 78.86
CA LYS A 561 24.72 41.09 78.28
C LYS A 561 25.05 39.59 78.27
N GLY A 562 25.30 39.08 77.05
CA GLY A 562 25.60 37.67 76.73
C GLY A 562 24.39 36.72 76.75
N ALA A 563 23.15 37.25 76.81
CA ALA A 563 21.94 36.43 76.72
C ALA A 563 21.49 36.29 75.31
N THR A 564 21.01 35.14 74.94
CA THR A 564 20.41 34.81 73.67
C THR A 564 18.88 34.88 73.69
N VAL A 565 18.28 35.09 74.86
CA VAL A 565 16.86 35.23 75.11
C VAL A 565 16.62 36.59 75.74
N PRO A 566 15.72 37.43 75.24
CA PRO A 566 15.44 38.72 75.87
C PRO A 566 14.66 38.54 77.18
N THR A 567 14.74 39.57 78.02
CA THR A 567 13.97 39.66 79.25
C THR A 567 13.14 40.93 79.21
N GLY A 568 11.95 40.89 79.81
CA GLY A 568 11.06 42.04 79.84
C GLY A 568 9.70 41.70 80.39
N SER A 569 8.79 42.61 80.18
CA SER A 569 7.36 42.43 80.44
C SER A 569 6.51 43.15 79.42
N THR A 570 5.39 42.59 79.15
CA THR A 570 4.38 43.15 78.23
C THR A 570 3.02 43.00 78.88
N GLU A 571 2.33 44.14 78.96
CA GLU A 571 0.96 44.18 79.45
C GLU A 571 0.09 44.84 78.35
N PHE A 572 -1.09 44.28 78.13
CA PHE A 572 -2.06 44.86 77.20
C PHE A 572 -3.46 44.66 77.75
N GLN A 573 -4.18 45.80 77.92
CA GLN A 573 -5.50 45.80 78.49
C GLN A 573 -6.49 46.47 77.55
N PHE A 574 -7.44 45.68 76.99
CA PHE A 574 -8.55 46.15 76.15
C PHE A 574 -9.85 45.93 76.91
N LYS A 575 -10.32 47.08 77.56
CA LYS A 575 -11.47 47.01 78.44
C LYS A 575 -12.78 46.68 77.75
N ALA A 576 -13.01 47.20 76.54
CA ALA A 576 -14.22 46.93 75.78
C ALA A 576 -14.41 45.47 75.47
N GLY A 577 -13.34 44.73 75.20
CA GLY A 577 -13.34 43.29 74.97
C GLY A 577 -13.10 42.46 76.24
N SER A 578 -13.02 43.07 77.42
CA SER A 578 -12.66 42.37 78.69
C SER A 578 -11.40 41.53 78.57
N LEU A 579 -10.44 41.97 77.75
CA LEU A 579 -9.20 41.27 77.49
C LEU A 579 -8.05 41.92 78.28
N ASN A 580 -7.39 41.11 79.10
CA ASN A 580 -6.20 41.47 79.85
C ASN A 580 -5.09 40.49 79.59
N PHE A 581 -4.04 40.93 78.91
CA PHE A 581 -2.88 40.12 78.57
C PHE A 581 -1.69 40.53 79.40
N HIS A 582 -0.94 39.50 79.92
CA HIS A 582 0.35 39.65 80.60
C HIS A 582 1.34 38.67 80.02
N SER A 583 2.55 39.12 79.62
CA SER A 583 3.60 38.23 79.16
C SER A 583 4.13 37.38 80.29
N ALA A 584 4.44 36.10 79.99
CA ALA A 584 5.18 35.16 80.88
C ALA A 584 6.68 35.20 80.56
N ASP A 585 6.99 35.22 79.28
CA ASP A 585 8.35 35.29 78.75
C ASP A 585 8.41 36.13 77.45
N HIS A 586 9.65 36.48 77.08
CA HIS A 586 9.97 36.96 75.75
C HIS A 586 10.92 35.95 75.11
N GLN A 587 10.64 35.53 73.90
CA GLN A 587 11.39 34.47 73.20
C GLN A 587 12.50 35.08 72.33
N TRP A 588 12.19 36.13 71.62
CA TRP A 588 13.15 36.91 70.84
C TRP A 588 12.73 38.35 70.70
N LEU A 589 13.72 39.21 70.44
CA LEU A 589 13.55 40.63 70.12
C LEU A 589 14.41 40.99 68.93
N VAL A 590 13.80 41.57 67.91
CA VAL A 590 14.47 42.20 66.77
C VAL A 590 14.33 43.72 66.91
N VAL A 591 15.46 44.41 66.87
CA VAL A 591 15.51 45.88 66.79
C VAL A 591 16.17 46.22 65.46
N ALA A 592 15.41 46.82 64.55
CA ALA A 592 15.85 47.18 63.21
C ALA A 592 15.49 48.66 62.92
N GLY A 593 16.49 49.54 63.03
CA GLY A 593 16.27 50.98 62.92
C GLY A 593 15.34 51.52 63.98
N ASP A 594 14.23 52.13 63.57
CA ASP A 594 13.21 52.70 64.43
C ASP A 594 12.01 51.76 64.67
N LYS A 595 12.19 50.46 64.32
CA LYS A 595 11.20 49.38 64.50
C LYS A 595 11.73 48.32 65.46
N ALA A 596 10.86 47.85 66.33
CA ALA A 596 11.13 46.69 67.16
C ALA A 596 9.97 45.69 67.03
N ILE A 597 10.32 44.42 66.88
CA ILE A 597 9.38 43.31 66.90
C ILE A 597 9.86 42.31 67.92
N PHE A 598 8.97 41.81 68.77
CA PHE A 598 9.29 40.77 69.70
C PHE A 598 8.12 39.82 69.96
N LYS A 599 8.43 38.57 70.21
CA LYS A 599 7.48 37.49 70.46
C LYS A 599 7.73 36.89 71.85
N GLY A 600 6.69 36.36 72.43
CA GLY A 600 6.77 35.65 73.67
C GLY A 600 5.47 34.92 73.98
N THR A 601 5.41 34.36 75.17
CA THR A 601 4.20 33.72 75.73
C THR A 601 3.61 34.51 76.87
N GLY A 602 2.36 34.24 77.18
CA GLY A 602 1.66 34.96 78.22
C GLY A 602 0.32 34.36 78.64
N THR A 603 -0.38 35.13 79.41
CA THR A 603 -1.73 34.81 79.89
C THR A 603 -2.75 35.78 79.39
N VAL A 604 -3.95 35.30 79.10
CA VAL A 604 -5.15 36.13 78.78
C VAL A 604 -6.12 35.91 79.96
N ASN A 605 -6.49 37.01 80.66
CA ASN A 605 -7.41 36.99 81.77
C ASN A 605 -6.98 35.97 82.84
N GLY A 606 -5.64 35.80 83.03
CA GLY A 606 -5.03 34.89 83.96
C GLY A 606 -4.89 33.44 83.50
N ALA A 607 -5.44 33.05 82.34
CA ALA A 607 -5.27 31.72 81.75
C ALA A 607 -4.00 31.69 80.89
N ALA A 608 -3.12 30.70 81.10
CA ALA A 608 -1.92 30.50 80.31
C ALA A 608 -2.21 29.80 78.99
N GLY A 609 -1.23 29.73 78.10
CA GLY A 609 -1.34 29.05 76.79
C GLY A 609 -1.57 29.99 75.61
N TYR A 610 -1.11 31.21 75.74
CA TYR A 610 -1.17 32.22 74.66
C TYR A 610 0.24 32.64 74.24
N SER A 611 0.39 32.88 73.00
CA SER A 611 1.56 33.52 72.38
C SER A 611 1.18 34.93 71.98
N PHE A 612 2.17 35.82 71.95
CA PHE A 612 1.97 37.15 71.43
C PHE A 612 3.14 37.60 70.58
N MET A 613 2.85 38.55 69.67
CA MET A 613 3.84 39.32 68.95
C MET A 613 3.48 40.82 69.03
N LEU A 614 4.47 41.59 69.37
CA LEU A 614 4.32 43.02 69.43
C LEU A 614 5.26 43.69 68.43
N THR A 615 4.72 44.54 67.58
CA THR A 615 5.49 45.37 66.64
C THR A 615 5.29 46.83 67.03
N ALA A 616 6.37 47.55 67.19
CA ALA A 616 6.36 48.96 67.60
C ALA A 616 7.34 49.79 66.78
N THR A 617 6.97 51.01 66.41
CA THR A 617 7.90 51.97 65.78
C THR A 617 8.03 53.21 66.61
N ASP A 618 9.27 53.67 66.79
CA ASP A 618 9.62 55.02 67.38
C ASP A 618 9.64 56.00 66.23
N GLY A 619 8.45 56.63 65.93
CA GLY A 619 8.22 57.46 64.79
C GLY A 619 7.54 58.78 65.14
N SER A 620 6.93 59.38 64.13
CA SER A 620 6.09 60.56 64.35
C SER A 620 4.87 60.48 63.43
N PRO A 621 3.76 59.92 63.90
CA PRO A 621 3.52 59.36 65.26
C PRO A 621 4.18 58.01 65.45
N ASP A 622 4.37 57.59 66.73
CA ASP A 622 4.70 56.22 67.09
C ASP A 622 3.55 55.31 66.70
N THR A 623 3.88 54.07 66.18
CA THR A 623 2.86 53.12 65.83
C THR A 623 3.05 51.77 66.59
N PHE A 624 1.92 51.11 66.78
CA PHE A 624 1.85 49.93 67.64
C PHE A 624 0.96 48.86 67.05
N ARG A 625 1.38 47.61 67.08
CA ARG A 625 0.57 46.43 66.80
C ARG A 625 0.78 45.40 67.89
N MET A 626 -0.30 44.87 68.43
CA MET A 626 -0.34 43.73 69.32
C MET A 626 -1.13 42.60 68.67
N ARG A 627 -0.51 41.43 68.53
CA ARG A 627 -1.16 40.21 68.08
C ARG A 627 -1.06 39.19 69.17
N VAL A 628 -2.19 38.56 69.54
CA VAL A 628 -2.27 37.50 70.57
C VAL A 628 -3.04 36.31 70.00
N TRP A 629 -2.53 35.12 70.19
CA TRP A 629 -3.17 33.88 69.69
C TRP A 629 -2.98 32.74 70.69
N LYS A 630 -3.81 31.67 70.59
CA LYS A 630 -3.59 30.46 71.40
C LYS A 630 -2.39 29.73 70.87
N THR A 631 -1.47 29.31 71.79
CA THR A 631 -0.25 28.61 71.41
C THR A 631 -0.51 27.21 70.83
N VAL A 632 -1.64 26.60 71.16
CA VAL A 632 -1.94 25.18 70.81
C VAL A 632 -2.45 25.04 69.38
N ASP A 633 -3.15 26.02 68.82
CA ASP A 633 -3.85 25.93 67.54
C ASP A 633 -3.81 27.22 66.72
N ASP A 634 -2.95 28.15 67.11
CA ASP A 634 -2.79 29.48 66.51
C ASP A 634 -4.08 30.29 66.36
N THR A 635 -5.16 29.91 67.09
CA THR A 635 -6.43 30.65 67.06
C THR A 635 -6.21 32.09 67.48
N LEU A 636 -6.48 33.02 66.61
CA LEU A 636 -6.32 34.47 66.86
C LEU A 636 -7.26 34.92 67.98
N VAL A 637 -6.71 35.63 68.96
CA VAL A 637 -7.43 36.21 70.10
C VAL A 637 -7.56 37.73 69.94
N TYR A 638 -6.51 38.38 69.50
CA TYR A 638 -6.48 39.82 69.28
C TYR A 638 -5.45 40.19 68.23
N ASP A 639 -5.78 41.10 67.33
CA ASP A 639 -4.86 41.76 66.41
C ASP A 639 -5.44 43.09 65.97
N ASN A 640 -4.83 44.21 66.36
CA ASN A 640 -5.31 45.53 65.94
C ASN A 640 -4.99 45.87 64.48
N GLN A 641 -4.41 44.92 63.72
CA GLN A 641 -4.16 45.04 62.31
C GLN A 641 -4.50 43.69 61.60
N ILE A 642 -5.73 43.25 61.85
CA ILE A 642 -6.20 41.92 61.36
C ILE A 642 -6.09 41.82 59.83
N GLY A 643 -5.71 40.66 59.32
CA GLY A 643 -5.54 40.40 57.91
C GLY A 643 -4.20 40.83 57.31
N SER A 644 -3.35 41.50 58.06
CA SER A 644 -1.98 41.81 57.63
C SER A 644 -1.01 40.69 57.99
N ALA A 645 0.06 40.52 57.22
CA ALA A 645 1.12 39.59 57.51
C ALA A 645 1.65 39.77 58.93
N PRO A 646 2.10 38.71 59.64
CA PRO A 646 2.54 38.81 61.02
C PRO A 646 3.64 39.85 61.27
N ASP A 647 4.55 40.02 60.31
CA ASP A 647 5.70 40.94 60.34
C ASP A 647 5.41 42.32 59.76
N ALA A 648 4.20 42.53 59.26
CA ALA A 648 3.81 43.82 58.67
C ALA A 648 4.04 44.98 59.63
N ASP A 649 4.46 46.08 59.06
CA ASP A 649 4.66 47.34 59.83
C ASP A 649 3.39 47.74 60.55
N PRO A 650 3.51 48.20 61.79
CA PRO A 650 2.35 48.64 62.54
C PRO A 650 1.79 49.95 61.97
N THR A 651 0.49 49.94 61.70
CA THR A 651 -0.22 51.07 61.10
C THR A 651 -1.05 51.86 62.14
N THR A 652 -1.28 51.26 63.31
CA THR A 652 -2.09 51.94 64.34
C THR A 652 -1.23 52.93 65.10
N ALA A 653 -1.49 54.20 64.91
CA ALA A 653 -0.84 55.23 65.71
C ALA A 653 -1.24 55.13 67.17
N ILE A 654 -0.30 55.41 68.09
CA ILE A 654 -0.65 55.55 69.49
C ILE A 654 -1.32 56.91 69.70
N GLU A 655 -2.35 56.95 70.54
CA GLU A 655 -3.13 58.19 70.85
C GLU A 655 -2.59 58.92 72.07
N GLY A 656 -1.69 58.28 72.82
CA GLY A 656 -1.00 58.89 73.93
C GLY A 656 0.03 57.93 74.52
N GLY A 657 1.04 58.52 75.12
CA GLY A 657 2.21 57.77 75.60
C GLY A 657 3.42 58.00 74.72
N SER A 658 4.36 57.06 74.74
CA SER A 658 5.58 57.07 73.92
C SER A 658 6.16 55.66 73.75
N ILE A 659 6.72 55.44 72.60
CA ILE A 659 7.59 54.23 72.29
C ILE A 659 8.99 54.78 72.11
N LYS A 660 9.98 54.08 72.70
CA LYS A 660 11.37 54.43 72.52
C LYS A 660 12.17 53.20 72.20
N ILE A 661 12.86 53.28 71.05
CA ILE A 661 13.78 52.27 70.62
C ILE A 661 15.20 52.75 70.90
N HIS A 662 15.87 52.04 71.75
CA HIS A 662 17.25 52.30 72.15
C HIS A 662 18.16 51.41 71.30
N LYS A 663 18.84 52.02 70.33
CA LYS A 663 19.78 51.33 69.43
C LYS A 663 21.04 50.95 70.23
N GLY A 664 21.63 49.78 69.94
CA GLY A 664 22.80 49.26 70.56
C GLY A 664 24.08 50.02 70.26
#